data_a0685af170753d1ab0b90a5589e3bf13
#
_entry.id   a0685af170753d1ab0b90a5589e3bf13
#
_cell.length_a   1.000
_cell.length_b   1.000
_cell.length_c   1.000
_cell.angle_alpha   90.00
_cell.angle_beta   90.00
_cell.angle_gamma   90.00
#
_symmetry.space_group_name_H-M   'P 1'
#
loop_
_entity.id
_entity.type
_entity.pdbx_description
1 polymer ?
#
loop_
_entity_poly.entity_id
_entity_poly.type
_entity_poly.pdbx_seq_one_letter_code
_entity_poly.pdbx_strand_id
1 'polypeptide(L)'
;MRIASKGILSQDHEVTFYFDSKPYQGFVGDTVASALLANDVHLVGRSFKYHRPRGIVGIGSEEPNALISVHKGGKVEPNVRATTQEIYEGLIVTSQNSWPNLKFDALAINDITAPFFSAGFYYKTFMWPPRFWEALYEPIIRRAAGLGKLDCEPDNDNYDQNFAFCDLLIIGGGPSGLFSALLAGRAGLDVILVDENPNFGGRLLFENTIIDGNDCIDWIQSCLGELKSLKNVRMLSRATVFGVYDQGTFGVLERFSRHVQSSDSDSVVDCFWRIVASRSILASGSIERHIAFGNNDRPGIMMASAVRGYLNHYGVAAGKSISIFGNNDDAFNTANDLNSAGVEIAAYVDSRRDANIQGDFPIFRGAEVYDTGGRLRLEHICIRDERGERKIQTDCLGVAGGWNPSIHLSCHTNAKPEWKNNIAAFIPKTDSVSGMTVVGSAIGHFTTSACFQSVGEAVSELLKSRGMKIINKSYPVASDLAYNITPLWAVQGNKRAWIDFQNDVTTKDIKQSVDENFRSVEHMKRYTTQGMATDQGKGSNVIAIALLADASGETIEGTGTTTFRPPYTSIPIAAIGSSGKDKGFAPERLTTTHDTSIKLTAPMVEAGLWYRPSYYPKIGEYDWLQSCNREVLSVRQNVGICDVSTLGKIELHGKDTAQFLNFVYANSFSSLAVGRVRYGLMLREDGFVMDDGTSARISENSYLMTTTTAAAGSVMRHLDFVHQAYLPELNVKFVSVTEQWAQFAVSGPKSTDVISSVMDGTFHEKDWPFMACGEVKVMGIKARLFRISFSGELGYELAIPARFGSSLFNVLKFEADQRGGGVYGMEAMNVLRMEKGFITHAEIDGRATAYDVGLQKMISEKKDFIGNKMAQRPGLLDPNRERLVGLKTNSPQSSVTAGSHLFNIDDEPLADNNQGHISSAAFSPIENCYIGLAFLKRGPERWGEKIKAVNFVADTELNCEICPPVFYDPGGKKIRA
;
A
#
# COMPACT_ATOMS: atom_id res chain seq x y z
N MET A 1 3.68 -33.68 12.74
CA MET A 1 2.53 -34.46 13.22
C MET A 1 1.59 -33.57 14.03
N ARG A 2 0.27 -33.61 13.78
CA ARG A 2 -0.68 -32.75 14.52
C ARG A 2 -1.06 -33.40 15.86
N ILE A 3 -1.15 -32.57 16.91
CA ILE A 3 -1.52 -32.98 18.28
C ILE A 3 -2.92 -32.41 18.55
N ALA A 4 -3.92 -33.28 18.62
CA ALA A 4 -5.33 -32.88 18.66
C ALA A 4 -5.75 -32.01 19.88
N SER A 5 -4.98 -32.05 20.97
CA SER A 5 -5.27 -31.27 22.20
C SER A 5 -4.51 -29.96 22.30
N LYS A 6 -3.77 -29.60 21.29
CA LYS A 6 -2.88 -28.41 21.28
C LYS A 6 -3.17 -27.51 20.08
N GLY A 7 -2.74 -26.25 20.20
CA GLY A 7 -2.94 -25.22 19.20
C GLY A 7 -4.21 -24.40 19.45
N ILE A 8 -4.19 -23.16 18.97
CA ILE A 8 -5.33 -22.22 19.02
C ILE A 8 -6.09 -22.20 17.69
N LEU A 9 -5.54 -22.82 16.65
CA LEU A 9 -6.19 -22.95 15.36
C LEU A 9 -7.39 -23.90 15.44
N SER A 10 -8.57 -23.44 14.99
CA SER A 10 -9.74 -24.33 14.85
C SER A 10 -9.47 -25.44 13.83
N GLN A 11 -9.87 -26.66 14.18
CA GLN A 11 -9.77 -27.83 13.31
C GLN A 11 -11.15 -28.27 12.76
N ASP A 12 -12.10 -27.33 12.64
CA ASP A 12 -13.46 -27.60 12.17
C ASP A 12 -13.60 -27.67 10.65
N HIS A 13 -12.70 -26.99 9.91
CA HIS A 13 -12.78 -26.89 8.45
C HIS A 13 -11.50 -27.40 7.79
N GLU A 14 -11.52 -28.68 7.40
CA GLU A 14 -10.43 -29.30 6.64
C GLU A 14 -10.46 -28.85 5.18
N VAL A 15 -9.28 -28.62 4.60
CA VAL A 15 -9.07 -28.23 3.20
C VAL A 15 -7.97 -29.06 2.56
N THR A 16 -8.12 -29.33 1.25
CA THR A 16 -7.13 -30.04 0.45
C THR A 16 -6.35 -29.06 -0.42
N PHE A 17 -5.04 -29.10 -0.33
CA PHE A 17 -4.13 -28.35 -1.21
C PHE A 17 -3.11 -29.27 -1.89
N TYR A 18 -2.44 -28.79 -2.91
CA TYR A 18 -1.48 -29.57 -3.68
C TYR A 18 -0.08 -28.97 -3.57
N PHE A 19 0.90 -29.81 -3.18
CA PHE A 19 2.32 -29.48 -3.21
C PHE A 19 3.06 -30.48 -4.11
N ASP A 20 3.76 -29.95 -5.16
CA ASP A 20 4.42 -30.77 -6.20
C ASP A 20 3.49 -31.87 -6.76
N SER A 21 2.27 -31.48 -7.11
CA SER A 21 1.20 -32.34 -7.68
C SER A 21 0.67 -33.43 -6.72
N LYS A 22 1.02 -33.41 -5.43
CA LYS A 22 0.50 -34.34 -4.43
C LYS A 22 -0.51 -33.62 -3.54
N PRO A 23 -1.67 -34.26 -3.28
CA PRO A 23 -2.65 -33.73 -2.34
C PRO A 23 -2.16 -33.86 -0.90
N TYR A 24 -2.42 -32.82 -0.11
CA TYR A 24 -2.20 -32.77 1.34
C TYR A 24 -3.41 -32.13 2.01
N GLN A 25 -3.64 -32.47 3.26
CA GLN A 25 -4.73 -31.95 4.07
C GLN A 25 -4.19 -30.98 5.13
N GLY A 26 -4.98 -29.98 5.43
CA GLY A 26 -4.77 -29.03 6.52
C GLY A 26 -6.10 -28.39 6.89
N PHE A 27 -6.06 -27.37 7.75
CA PHE A 27 -7.26 -26.67 8.21
C PHE A 27 -7.23 -25.22 7.76
N VAL A 28 -8.39 -24.59 7.62
CA VAL A 28 -8.49 -23.15 7.34
C VAL A 28 -7.73 -22.36 8.41
N GLY A 29 -6.79 -21.51 7.97
CA GLY A 29 -5.87 -20.78 8.84
C GLY A 29 -4.49 -21.42 9.00
N ASP A 30 -4.28 -22.65 8.54
CA ASP A 30 -2.93 -23.18 8.35
C ASP A 30 -2.19 -22.40 7.27
N THR A 31 -0.88 -22.28 7.43
CA THR A 31 0.00 -21.92 6.31
C THR A 31 0.42 -23.15 5.54
N VAL A 32 0.95 -22.99 4.31
CA VAL A 32 1.53 -24.12 3.57
C VAL A 32 2.61 -24.81 4.41
N ALA A 33 3.41 -24.06 5.16
CA ALA A 33 4.46 -24.60 6.02
C ALA A 33 3.90 -25.44 7.17
N SER A 34 2.90 -24.94 7.93
CA SER A 34 2.30 -25.68 9.05
C SER A 34 1.59 -26.94 8.58
N ALA A 35 0.87 -26.88 7.46
CA ALA A 35 0.20 -28.01 6.86
C ALA A 35 1.20 -29.06 6.34
N LEU A 36 2.31 -28.68 5.71
CA LEU A 36 3.35 -29.61 5.27
C LEU A 36 4.01 -30.32 6.46
N LEU A 37 4.36 -29.59 7.54
CA LEU A 37 4.91 -30.18 8.78
C LEU A 37 3.91 -31.13 9.46
N ALA A 38 2.62 -30.79 9.45
CA ALA A 38 1.57 -31.67 9.97
C ALA A 38 1.52 -33.01 9.21
N ASN A 39 1.86 -33.02 7.92
CA ASN A 39 1.91 -34.16 7.02
C ASN A 39 3.32 -34.80 6.92
N ASP A 40 4.25 -34.53 7.85
CA ASP A 40 5.63 -35.07 7.89
C ASP A 40 6.47 -34.71 6.64
N VAL A 41 6.21 -33.54 6.02
CA VAL A 41 6.96 -33.02 4.87
C VAL A 41 7.95 -31.97 5.35
N HIS A 42 9.24 -32.32 5.41
CA HIS A 42 10.32 -31.45 5.88
C HIS A 42 11.15 -30.87 4.74
N LEU A 43 11.27 -31.57 3.61
CA LEU A 43 12.00 -31.13 2.43
C LEU A 43 11.07 -30.25 1.56
N VAL A 44 11.32 -28.95 1.50
CA VAL A 44 10.45 -28.00 0.81
C VAL A 44 11.14 -27.26 -0.34
N GLY A 45 12.48 -27.28 -0.40
CA GLY A 45 13.23 -26.59 -1.43
C GLY A 45 14.66 -27.09 -1.55
N ARG A 46 15.40 -26.49 -2.46
CA ARG A 46 16.84 -26.64 -2.67
C ARG A 46 17.52 -25.29 -2.56
N SER A 47 18.76 -25.29 -2.05
CA SER A 47 19.50 -24.05 -1.91
C SER A 47 19.89 -23.45 -3.27
N PHE A 48 20.10 -22.16 -3.25
CA PHE A 48 20.33 -21.34 -4.43
C PHE A 48 21.59 -21.71 -5.23
N LYS A 49 22.73 -21.88 -4.54
CA LYS A 49 24.05 -22.04 -5.16
C LYS A 49 24.45 -23.51 -5.29
N TYR A 50 24.27 -24.27 -4.20
CA TYR A 50 24.75 -25.64 -4.10
C TYR A 50 23.66 -26.70 -4.24
N HIS A 51 22.39 -26.31 -4.38
CA HIS A 51 21.26 -27.23 -4.49
C HIS A 51 21.13 -28.24 -3.34
N ARG A 52 21.59 -27.83 -2.14
CA ARG A 52 21.46 -28.64 -0.93
C ARG A 52 20.01 -28.72 -0.50
N PRO A 53 19.58 -29.83 0.14
CA PRO A 53 18.23 -29.95 0.68
C PRO A 53 17.94 -28.82 1.66
N ARG A 54 16.74 -28.21 1.58
CA ARG A 54 16.28 -27.13 2.46
C ARG A 54 14.90 -27.47 3.05
N GLY A 55 14.76 -27.19 4.34
CA GLY A 55 13.49 -27.30 5.08
C GLY A 55 12.96 -25.95 5.51
N ILE A 56 11.88 -25.98 6.29
CA ILE A 56 11.30 -24.83 6.97
C ILE A 56 12.20 -24.49 8.17
N VAL A 57 12.57 -23.22 8.32
CA VAL A 57 13.45 -22.72 9.39
C VAL A 57 12.70 -21.82 10.35
N GLY A 58 11.91 -20.88 9.83
CA GLY A 58 11.14 -19.90 10.58
C GLY A 58 9.66 -20.20 10.62
N ILE A 59 8.86 -19.24 11.07
CA ILE A 59 7.40 -19.33 11.14
C ILE A 59 6.69 -18.17 10.44
N GLY A 60 7.40 -17.10 10.14
CA GLY A 60 6.85 -15.87 9.58
C GLY A 60 7.58 -15.38 8.33
N SER A 61 7.61 -14.07 8.15
CA SER A 61 8.23 -13.39 6.99
C SER A 61 9.77 -13.44 6.98
N GLU A 62 10.39 -13.91 8.04
CA GLU A 62 11.84 -14.14 8.16
C GLU A 62 12.33 -15.41 7.48
N GLU A 63 11.42 -16.30 7.05
CA GLU A 63 11.74 -17.61 6.47
C GLU A 63 12.66 -17.49 5.24
N PRO A 64 13.89 -18.08 5.26
CA PRO A 64 14.83 -17.98 4.17
C PRO A 64 14.71 -19.07 3.11
N ASN A 65 14.21 -20.25 3.43
CA ASN A 65 14.35 -21.46 2.63
C ASN A 65 13.09 -21.94 1.94
N ALA A 66 11.94 -21.83 2.63
CA ALA A 66 10.68 -22.37 2.18
C ALA A 66 9.98 -21.43 1.16
N LEU A 67 10.66 -21.19 0.03
CA LEU A 67 10.14 -20.44 -1.09
C LEU A 67 9.42 -21.37 -2.06
N ILE A 68 8.18 -21.02 -2.40
CA ILE A 68 7.30 -21.78 -3.28
C ILE A 68 6.79 -20.92 -4.41
N SER A 69 6.33 -21.57 -5.48
CA SER A 69 5.55 -20.94 -6.54
C SER A 69 4.08 -21.25 -6.33
N VAL A 70 3.25 -20.23 -6.28
CA VAL A 70 1.79 -20.33 -6.16
C VAL A 70 1.16 -20.25 -7.55
N HIS A 71 0.31 -21.22 -7.89
CA HIS A 71 -0.40 -21.29 -9.16
C HIS A 71 -1.85 -20.87 -8.98
N LYS A 72 -2.30 -19.86 -9.73
CA LYS A 72 -3.68 -19.34 -9.67
C LYS A 72 -4.12 -18.90 -11.07
N GLY A 73 -5.20 -19.48 -11.60
CA GLY A 73 -5.81 -19.02 -12.85
C GLY A 73 -4.89 -19.00 -14.08
N GLY A 74 -3.92 -19.94 -14.17
CA GLY A 74 -2.94 -19.98 -15.25
C GLY A 74 -1.66 -19.18 -15.00
N LYS A 75 -1.61 -18.35 -13.94
CA LYS A 75 -0.45 -17.58 -13.52
C LYS A 75 0.38 -18.31 -12.49
N VAL A 76 1.66 -17.94 -12.40
CA VAL A 76 2.61 -18.47 -11.42
C VAL A 76 3.28 -17.33 -10.68
N GLU A 77 3.00 -17.21 -9.37
CA GLU A 77 3.69 -16.26 -8.49
C GLU A 77 4.87 -16.96 -7.79
N PRO A 78 6.11 -16.67 -8.17
CA PRO A 78 7.28 -17.29 -7.57
C PRO A 78 7.71 -16.59 -6.27
N ASN A 79 8.60 -17.25 -5.52
CA ASN A 79 9.27 -16.72 -4.33
C ASN A 79 8.32 -16.34 -3.19
N VAL A 80 7.13 -16.95 -3.14
CA VAL A 80 6.19 -16.80 -2.01
C VAL A 80 6.69 -17.67 -0.84
N ARG A 81 6.66 -17.14 0.38
CA ARG A 81 7.05 -17.92 1.57
C ARG A 81 5.93 -18.85 1.99
N ALA A 82 6.25 -20.13 2.12
CA ALA A 82 5.31 -21.13 2.60
C ALA A 82 4.78 -20.83 4.02
N THR A 83 5.54 -20.10 4.82
CA THR A 83 5.19 -19.65 6.17
C THR A 83 4.18 -18.52 6.23
N THR A 84 3.98 -17.79 5.13
CA THR A 84 3.04 -16.65 5.05
C THR A 84 1.87 -16.89 4.11
N GLN A 85 1.91 -17.95 3.30
CA GLN A 85 0.81 -18.35 2.43
C GLN A 85 -0.16 -19.25 3.19
N GLU A 86 -1.34 -18.74 3.49
CA GLU A 86 -2.45 -19.51 4.07
C GLU A 86 -3.01 -20.48 3.03
N ILE A 87 -3.41 -21.69 3.46
CA ILE A 87 -4.00 -22.68 2.57
C ILE A 87 -5.50 -22.45 2.38
N TYR A 88 -6.00 -22.83 1.22
CA TYR A 88 -7.43 -22.89 0.89
C TYR A 88 -7.71 -24.06 -0.03
N GLU A 89 -8.98 -24.45 -0.16
CA GLU A 89 -9.38 -25.60 -0.98
C GLU A 89 -8.91 -25.44 -2.43
N GLY A 90 -8.18 -26.45 -2.93
CA GLY A 90 -7.66 -26.49 -4.28
C GLY A 90 -6.42 -25.63 -4.54
N LEU A 91 -5.78 -25.05 -3.51
CA LEU A 91 -4.51 -24.31 -3.67
C LEU A 91 -3.44 -25.21 -4.29
N ILE A 92 -2.79 -24.75 -5.37
CA ILE A 92 -1.70 -25.45 -6.03
C ILE A 92 -0.41 -24.69 -5.80
N VAL A 93 0.57 -25.36 -5.19
CA VAL A 93 1.91 -24.80 -4.97
C VAL A 93 2.98 -25.81 -5.41
N THR A 94 4.10 -25.27 -5.91
CA THR A 94 5.24 -26.09 -6.32
C THR A 94 6.52 -25.61 -5.64
N SER A 95 7.42 -26.54 -5.40
CA SER A 95 8.78 -26.24 -4.95
C SER A 95 9.58 -25.51 -6.02
N GLN A 96 10.62 -24.82 -5.59
CA GLN A 96 11.52 -24.11 -6.47
C GLN A 96 12.93 -24.74 -6.46
N ASN A 97 13.72 -24.39 -7.47
CA ASN A 97 15.14 -24.68 -7.53
C ASN A 97 15.50 -26.16 -7.48
N SER A 98 14.75 -27.03 -8.15
CA SER A 98 15.09 -28.45 -8.30
C SER A 98 14.81 -28.95 -9.71
N TRP A 99 15.63 -29.89 -10.21
CA TRP A 99 15.40 -30.57 -11.48
C TRP A 99 15.93 -31.99 -11.45
N PRO A 100 15.12 -33.04 -11.77
CA PRO A 100 13.70 -32.98 -12.16
C PRO A 100 12.73 -32.88 -10.96
N ASN A 101 13.17 -33.10 -9.71
CA ASN A 101 12.32 -32.97 -8.52
C ASN A 101 13.14 -32.80 -7.23
N LEU A 102 12.47 -32.44 -6.12
CA LEU A 102 13.11 -32.20 -4.82
C LEU A 102 13.92 -33.38 -4.28
N LYS A 103 13.45 -34.61 -4.45
CA LYS A 103 14.13 -35.80 -3.88
C LYS A 103 15.36 -36.18 -4.69
N PHE A 104 15.31 -35.98 -6.00
CA PHE A 104 16.41 -36.22 -6.93
C PHE A 104 16.63 -34.96 -7.76
N ASP A 105 17.65 -34.18 -7.37
CA ASP A 105 18.05 -32.95 -8.05
C ASP A 105 19.40 -33.16 -8.73
N ALA A 106 19.41 -33.12 -10.06
CA ALA A 106 20.64 -33.31 -10.84
C ALA A 106 21.61 -32.15 -10.65
N LEU A 107 21.12 -30.93 -10.33
CA LEU A 107 21.94 -29.76 -10.08
C LEU A 107 22.66 -29.80 -8.72
N ALA A 108 22.34 -30.77 -7.85
CA ALA A 108 23.07 -31.02 -6.61
C ALA A 108 24.55 -31.40 -6.85
N ILE A 109 24.96 -31.65 -8.11
CA ILE A 109 26.36 -31.78 -8.52
C ILE A 109 27.16 -30.49 -8.17
N ASN A 110 26.51 -29.35 -8.09
CA ASN A 110 27.13 -28.09 -7.67
C ASN A 110 27.71 -28.15 -6.26
N ASP A 111 27.20 -28.99 -5.38
CA ASP A 111 27.76 -29.18 -4.05
C ASP A 111 29.12 -29.92 -4.08
N ILE A 112 29.33 -30.78 -5.08
CA ILE A 112 30.64 -31.47 -5.32
C ILE A 112 31.64 -30.50 -5.90
N THR A 113 31.20 -29.57 -6.78
CA THR A 113 32.06 -28.56 -7.42
C THR A 113 32.19 -27.28 -6.59
N ALA A 114 31.74 -27.29 -5.33
CA ALA A 114 31.74 -26.14 -4.42
C ALA A 114 33.07 -25.34 -4.33
N PRO A 115 34.28 -25.96 -4.42
CA PRO A 115 35.51 -25.18 -4.42
C PRO A 115 35.63 -24.11 -5.52
N PHE A 116 34.94 -24.30 -6.63
CA PHE A 116 34.87 -23.31 -7.74
C PHE A 116 33.90 -22.18 -7.51
N PHE A 117 33.02 -22.30 -6.51
CA PHE A 117 31.94 -21.35 -6.19
C PHE A 117 32.19 -20.65 -4.84
N SER A 118 33.44 -20.49 -4.41
CA SER A 118 33.78 -19.73 -3.19
C SER A 118 33.36 -18.26 -3.31
N ALA A 119 33.38 -17.53 -2.20
CA ALA A 119 33.07 -16.10 -2.22
C ALA A 119 33.89 -15.36 -3.30
N GLY A 120 33.24 -14.46 -4.00
CA GLY A 120 33.84 -13.74 -5.11
C GLY A 120 34.07 -14.54 -6.40
N PHE A 121 33.49 -15.73 -6.55
CA PHE A 121 33.71 -16.57 -7.73
C PHE A 121 33.37 -15.86 -9.06
N TYR A 122 32.44 -14.93 -9.08
CA TYR A 122 32.11 -14.09 -10.24
C TYR A 122 33.33 -13.28 -10.74
N TYR A 123 34.27 -12.94 -9.86
CA TYR A 123 35.44 -12.16 -10.17
C TYR A 123 36.68 -13.03 -10.41
N LYS A 124 36.59 -14.33 -10.23
CA LYS A 124 37.74 -15.23 -10.25
C LYS A 124 37.65 -16.39 -11.23
N THR A 125 36.51 -17.10 -11.21
CA THR A 125 36.39 -18.42 -11.85
C THR A 125 35.96 -18.33 -13.31
N PHE A 126 35.10 -17.38 -13.69
CA PHE A 126 34.50 -17.30 -15.03
C PHE A 126 34.90 -16.05 -15.83
N MET A 127 36.11 -15.52 -15.55
CA MET A 127 36.62 -14.30 -16.20
C MET A 127 37.30 -14.54 -17.54
N TRP A 128 37.67 -15.76 -17.87
CA TRP A 128 38.40 -16.05 -19.08
C TRP A 128 37.80 -17.24 -19.86
N PRO A 129 37.62 -17.14 -21.21
CA PRO A 129 37.79 -15.94 -22.05
C PRO A 129 36.66 -14.94 -21.82
N PRO A 130 36.94 -13.62 -21.74
CA PRO A 130 35.92 -12.61 -21.40
C PRO A 130 34.67 -12.63 -22.29
N ARG A 131 34.82 -12.94 -23.58
CA ARG A 131 33.73 -13.05 -24.57
C ARG A 131 32.69 -14.13 -24.24
N PHE A 132 33.02 -15.09 -23.38
CA PHE A 132 32.15 -16.16 -22.95
C PHE A 132 31.24 -15.76 -21.78
N TRP A 133 31.49 -14.61 -21.15
CA TRP A 133 30.68 -14.18 -20.02
C TRP A 133 29.19 -14.07 -20.41
N GLU A 134 28.86 -13.24 -21.39
CA GLU A 134 27.47 -13.02 -21.82
C GLU A 134 26.91 -14.21 -22.62
N ALA A 135 27.74 -14.87 -23.42
CA ALA A 135 27.26 -15.92 -24.32
C ALA A 135 27.07 -17.29 -23.66
N LEU A 136 27.85 -17.58 -22.59
CA LEU A 136 27.90 -18.91 -22.02
C LEU A 136 27.79 -18.91 -20.48
N TYR A 137 28.66 -18.18 -19.77
CA TYR A 137 28.76 -18.33 -18.32
C TYR A 137 27.55 -17.73 -17.60
N GLU A 138 27.21 -16.50 -17.87
CA GLU A 138 26.07 -15.81 -17.24
C GLU A 138 24.74 -16.54 -17.49
N PRO A 139 24.37 -16.94 -18.72
CA PRO A 139 23.13 -17.69 -18.95
C PRO A 139 23.05 -19.02 -18.22
N ILE A 140 24.17 -19.74 -18.09
CA ILE A 140 24.21 -21.00 -17.33
C ILE A 140 24.06 -20.71 -15.84
N ILE A 141 24.82 -19.76 -15.31
CA ILE A 141 24.77 -19.37 -13.89
C ILE A 141 23.36 -18.89 -13.53
N ARG A 142 22.77 -18.03 -14.33
CA ARG A 142 21.42 -17.52 -14.12
C ARG A 142 20.35 -18.62 -14.13
N ARG A 143 20.46 -19.60 -15.03
CA ARG A 143 19.56 -20.76 -15.04
C ARG A 143 19.74 -21.68 -13.85
N ALA A 144 20.97 -21.80 -13.35
CA ALA A 144 21.28 -22.59 -12.16
C ALA A 144 20.97 -21.85 -10.85
N ALA A 145 20.78 -20.55 -10.89
CA ALA A 145 20.65 -19.66 -9.73
C ALA A 145 19.27 -19.70 -9.05
N GLY A 146 18.40 -20.57 -9.36
CA GLY A 146 17.28 -21.08 -8.60
C GLY A 146 16.24 -20.17 -7.98
N LEU A 147 16.27 -18.89 -8.21
CA LEU A 147 15.11 -18.03 -7.92
C LEU A 147 14.01 -18.30 -8.94
N GLY A 148 12.75 -18.27 -8.55
CA GLY A 148 11.63 -18.57 -9.43
C GLY A 148 11.60 -17.73 -10.70
N LYS A 149 10.99 -18.25 -11.75
CA LYS A 149 10.87 -17.56 -13.03
C LYS A 149 9.72 -16.57 -12.99
N LEU A 150 9.93 -15.40 -13.60
CA LEU A 150 8.85 -14.46 -13.87
C LEU A 150 7.84 -15.12 -14.81
N ASP A 151 6.57 -15.02 -14.48
CA ASP A 151 5.48 -15.34 -15.36
C ASP A 151 5.37 -14.29 -16.47
N CYS A 152 5.25 -14.75 -17.74
CA CYS A 152 5.08 -13.86 -18.88
C CYS A 152 3.60 -13.66 -19.28
N GLU A 153 2.67 -14.28 -18.54
CA GLU A 153 1.25 -14.09 -18.77
C GLU A 153 0.79 -12.71 -18.28
N PRO A 154 -0.19 -12.10 -18.97
CA PRO A 154 -0.76 -10.81 -18.53
C PRO A 154 -1.32 -10.90 -17.12
N ASP A 155 -1.03 -9.90 -16.29
CA ASP A 155 -1.63 -9.79 -14.97
C ASP A 155 -3.03 -9.20 -15.05
N ASN A 156 -4.05 -10.04 -14.86
CA ASN A 156 -5.46 -9.66 -14.86
C ASN A 156 -6.03 -9.47 -13.44
N ASP A 157 -5.21 -9.61 -12.39
CA ASP A 157 -5.63 -9.37 -11.02
C ASP A 157 -5.92 -7.87 -10.79
N ASN A 158 -6.84 -7.60 -9.88
CA ASN A 158 -7.19 -6.24 -9.50
C ASN A 158 -6.45 -5.83 -8.23
N TYR A 159 -5.94 -4.61 -8.26
CA TYR A 159 -5.21 -4.00 -7.16
C TYR A 159 -5.87 -2.68 -6.76
N ASP A 160 -5.95 -2.42 -5.46
CA ASP A 160 -6.52 -1.19 -4.92
C ASP A 160 -5.42 -0.26 -4.40
N GLN A 161 -5.69 1.03 -4.41
CA GLN A 161 -4.85 2.04 -3.76
C GLN A 161 -5.69 2.83 -2.77
N ASN A 162 -5.25 2.85 -1.52
CA ASN A 162 -5.91 3.58 -0.45
C ASN A 162 -4.96 4.55 0.24
N PHE A 163 -5.53 5.60 0.79
CA PHE A 163 -4.81 6.63 1.53
C PHE A 163 -5.47 6.85 2.88
N ALA A 164 -4.67 7.14 3.89
CA ALA A 164 -5.18 7.47 5.22
C ALA A 164 -4.30 8.48 5.93
N PHE A 165 -4.95 9.31 6.75
CA PHE A 165 -4.29 10.13 7.76
C PHE A 165 -4.67 9.61 9.13
N CYS A 166 -3.72 9.63 10.09
CA CYS A 166 -4.00 9.26 11.47
C CYS A 166 -3.12 10.06 12.45
N ASP A 167 -3.58 10.13 13.68
CA ASP A 167 -2.78 10.71 14.77
C ASP A 167 -1.63 9.81 15.14
N LEU A 168 -1.87 8.48 15.15
CA LEU A 168 -0.92 7.49 15.57
C LEU A 168 -1.01 6.24 14.67
N LEU A 169 0.09 5.92 13.99
CA LEU A 169 0.27 4.63 13.33
C LEU A 169 1.04 3.69 14.26
N ILE A 170 0.49 2.52 14.53
CA ILE A 170 1.13 1.47 15.33
C ILE A 170 1.49 0.32 14.40
N ILE A 171 2.78 -0.03 14.37
CA ILE A 171 3.36 -1.03 13.47
C ILE A 171 3.72 -2.28 14.26
N GLY A 172 2.96 -3.35 14.05
CA GLY A 172 3.02 -4.61 14.78
C GLY A 172 1.90 -4.74 15.81
N GLY A 173 1.11 -5.81 15.70
CA GLY A 173 -0.06 -6.11 16.52
C GLY A 173 0.20 -7.13 17.63
N GLY A 174 1.47 -7.24 18.08
CA GLY A 174 1.84 -8.01 19.28
C GLY A 174 1.40 -7.34 20.59
N PRO A 175 1.85 -7.84 21.76
CA PRO A 175 1.45 -7.29 23.07
C PRO A 175 1.71 -5.79 23.17
N SER A 176 2.86 -5.32 22.71
CA SER A 176 3.20 -3.90 22.69
C SER A 176 2.27 -3.09 21.79
N GLY A 177 1.94 -3.58 20.61
CA GLY A 177 1.07 -2.87 19.67
C GLY A 177 -0.38 -2.83 20.14
N LEU A 178 -0.92 -3.95 20.61
CA LEU A 178 -2.29 -4.02 21.17
C LEU A 178 -2.44 -3.08 22.36
N PHE A 179 -1.49 -3.08 23.29
CA PHE A 179 -1.54 -2.21 24.45
C PHE A 179 -1.38 -0.73 24.07
N SER A 180 -0.51 -0.41 23.10
CA SER A 180 -0.40 0.95 22.56
C SER A 180 -1.72 1.44 21.95
N ALA A 181 -2.38 0.57 21.17
CA ALA A 181 -3.65 0.90 20.55
C ALA A 181 -4.77 1.13 21.57
N LEU A 182 -4.83 0.31 22.62
CA LEU A 182 -5.78 0.50 23.72
C LEU A 182 -5.60 1.84 24.44
N LEU A 183 -4.36 2.14 24.85
CA LEU A 183 -4.08 3.39 25.57
C LEU A 183 -4.37 4.62 24.70
N ALA A 184 -3.91 4.61 23.45
CA ALA A 184 -4.11 5.72 22.52
C ALA A 184 -5.58 5.86 22.08
N GLY A 185 -6.25 4.75 21.81
CA GLY A 185 -7.67 4.73 21.43
C GLY A 185 -8.58 5.22 22.54
N ARG A 186 -8.35 4.78 23.79
CA ARG A 186 -9.06 5.28 24.99
C ARG A 186 -8.85 6.77 25.22
N ALA A 187 -7.68 7.30 24.85
CA ALA A 187 -7.38 8.72 24.91
C ALA A 187 -8.07 9.54 23.81
N GLY A 188 -8.68 8.90 22.81
CA GLY A 188 -9.39 9.56 21.71
C GLY A 188 -8.54 9.91 20.50
N LEU A 189 -7.30 9.40 20.40
CA LEU A 189 -6.48 9.56 19.20
C LEU A 189 -7.06 8.73 18.04
N ASP A 190 -6.94 9.24 16.80
CA ASP A 190 -7.20 8.47 15.60
C ASP A 190 -6.03 7.51 15.36
N VAL A 191 -6.29 6.21 15.53
CA VAL A 191 -5.27 5.15 15.55
C VAL A 191 -5.44 4.20 14.38
N ILE A 192 -4.34 3.89 13.70
CA ILE A 192 -4.27 2.76 12.77
C ILE A 192 -3.26 1.75 13.33
N LEU A 193 -3.74 0.52 13.60
CA LEU A 193 -2.91 -0.61 14.02
C LEU A 193 -2.73 -1.56 12.83
N VAL A 194 -1.47 -1.86 12.48
CA VAL A 194 -1.12 -2.69 11.31
C VAL A 194 -0.34 -3.92 11.76
N ASP A 195 -0.72 -5.12 11.29
CA ASP A 195 0.03 -6.36 11.49
C ASP A 195 0.11 -7.19 10.20
N GLU A 196 1.26 -7.79 9.92
CA GLU A 196 1.48 -8.62 8.73
C GLU A 196 0.79 -10.00 8.81
N ASN A 197 0.45 -10.45 10.00
CA ASN A 197 -0.20 -11.72 10.25
C ASN A 197 -1.74 -11.62 10.16
N PRO A 198 -2.44 -12.75 9.94
CA PRO A 198 -3.90 -12.78 9.94
C PRO A 198 -4.48 -12.48 11.32
N ASN A 199 -3.80 -12.89 12.40
CA ASN A 199 -4.23 -12.74 13.77
C ASN A 199 -3.33 -11.78 14.55
N PHE A 200 -3.96 -10.87 15.31
CA PHE A 200 -3.25 -10.02 16.27
C PHE A 200 -2.89 -10.81 17.52
N GLY A 201 -1.80 -10.47 18.17
CA GLY A 201 -1.28 -11.11 19.38
C GLY A 201 0.24 -11.30 19.33
N GLY A 202 0.83 -11.37 18.15
CA GLY A 202 2.27 -11.55 17.94
C GLY A 202 2.79 -12.80 18.64
N ARG A 203 3.90 -12.68 19.39
CA ARG A 203 4.51 -13.82 20.08
C ARG A 203 3.60 -14.46 21.17
N LEU A 204 2.62 -13.74 21.73
CA LEU A 204 1.67 -14.33 22.69
C LEU A 204 0.82 -15.44 22.05
N LEU A 205 0.66 -15.47 20.74
CA LEU A 205 0.02 -16.59 20.02
C LEU A 205 0.88 -17.87 20.01
N PHE A 206 2.16 -17.74 20.35
CA PHE A 206 3.15 -18.82 20.32
C PHE A 206 3.64 -19.24 21.71
N GLU A 207 3.20 -18.55 22.76
CA GLU A 207 3.68 -18.71 24.12
C GLU A 207 2.53 -19.00 25.11
N ASN A 208 2.85 -19.67 26.21
CA ASN A 208 1.94 -19.92 27.31
C ASN A 208 2.22 -18.96 28.47
N THR A 209 1.90 -17.67 28.29
CA THR A 209 2.15 -16.60 29.26
C THR A 209 0.86 -16.24 30.00
N ILE A 210 0.93 -16.04 31.30
CA ILE A 210 -0.20 -15.54 32.12
C ILE A 210 -0.07 -14.02 32.24
N ILE A 211 -1.13 -13.28 31.95
CA ILE A 211 -1.19 -11.81 32.02
C ILE A 211 -2.31 -11.42 33.01
N ASP A 212 -1.97 -10.71 34.06
CA ASP A 212 -2.90 -10.31 35.14
C ASP A 212 -3.73 -11.48 35.72
N GLY A 213 -3.10 -12.68 35.77
CA GLY A 213 -3.73 -13.91 36.28
C GLY A 213 -4.60 -14.67 35.26
N ASN A 214 -4.73 -14.20 34.03
CA ASN A 214 -5.47 -14.82 32.94
C ASN A 214 -4.54 -15.38 31.86
N ASP A 215 -5.05 -16.31 31.05
CA ASP A 215 -4.33 -16.78 29.86
C ASP A 215 -4.08 -15.63 28.87
N CYS A 216 -2.93 -15.66 28.18
CA CYS A 216 -2.59 -14.60 27.22
C CYS A 216 -3.58 -14.51 26.06
N ILE A 217 -4.22 -15.63 25.69
CA ILE A 217 -5.24 -15.65 24.62
C ILE A 217 -6.50 -14.91 25.08
N ASP A 218 -6.92 -15.08 26.33
CA ASP A 218 -8.07 -14.34 26.90
C ASP A 218 -7.78 -12.83 26.96
N TRP A 219 -6.54 -12.47 27.34
CA TRP A 219 -6.10 -11.07 27.31
C TRP A 219 -6.15 -10.49 25.89
N ILE A 220 -5.67 -11.21 24.88
CA ILE A 220 -5.75 -10.80 23.47
C ILE A 220 -7.21 -10.58 23.05
N GLN A 221 -8.10 -11.56 23.32
CA GLN A 221 -9.51 -11.45 22.96
C GLN A 221 -10.20 -10.26 23.60
N SER A 222 -9.91 -10.02 24.89
CA SER A 222 -10.41 -8.84 25.60
C SER A 222 -9.95 -7.54 24.93
N CYS A 223 -8.65 -7.42 24.60
CA CYS A 223 -8.09 -6.26 23.89
C CYS A 223 -8.77 -6.04 22.55
N LEU A 224 -8.90 -7.08 21.74
CA LEU A 224 -9.54 -7.01 20.42
C LEU A 224 -11.02 -6.64 20.50
N GLY A 225 -11.73 -7.17 21.50
CA GLY A 225 -13.13 -6.82 21.76
C GLY A 225 -13.29 -5.32 22.04
N GLU A 226 -12.45 -4.77 22.90
CA GLU A 226 -12.46 -3.34 23.20
C GLU A 226 -12.05 -2.48 22.01
N LEU A 227 -10.93 -2.81 21.33
CA LEU A 227 -10.46 -2.07 20.15
C LEU A 227 -11.51 -2.00 19.04
N LYS A 228 -12.25 -3.10 18.79
CA LYS A 228 -13.36 -3.12 17.83
C LYS A 228 -14.52 -2.19 18.22
N SER A 229 -14.71 -1.93 19.53
CA SER A 229 -15.75 -1.01 20.00
C SER A 229 -15.36 0.47 19.84
N LEU A 230 -14.08 0.79 19.74
CA LEU A 230 -13.56 2.14 19.60
C LEU A 230 -13.66 2.61 18.14
N LYS A 231 -14.49 3.64 17.87
CA LYS A 231 -14.72 4.16 16.52
C LYS A 231 -13.50 4.85 15.92
N ASN A 232 -12.58 5.31 16.74
CA ASN A 232 -11.35 6.00 16.39
C ASN A 232 -10.15 5.05 16.22
N VAL A 233 -10.38 3.74 16.22
CA VAL A 233 -9.32 2.74 15.99
C VAL A 233 -9.66 1.92 14.75
N ARG A 234 -8.72 1.87 13.81
CA ARG A 234 -8.75 0.99 12.64
C ARG A 234 -7.67 -0.08 12.78
N MET A 235 -8.02 -1.33 12.55
CA MET A 235 -7.09 -2.45 12.58
C MET A 235 -6.96 -3.05 11.18
N LEU A 236 -5.72 -3.20 10.69
CA LEU A 236 -5.38 -3.83 9.42
C LEU A 236 -4.55 -5.08 9.71
N SER A 237 -5.14 -6.26 9.52
CA SER A 237 -4.44 -7.54 9.54
C SER A 237 -4.00 -7.95 8.14
N ARG A 238 -3.08 -8.91 8.01
CA ARG A 238 -2.45 -9.30 6.73
C ARG A 238 -1.86 -8.08 5.99
N ALA A 239 -1.45 -7.05 6.74
CA ALA A 239 -0.98 -5.77 6.23
C ALA A 239 0.46 -5.52 6.69
N THR A 240 1.38 -5.41 5.75
CA THR A 240 2.81 -5.23 6.04
C THR A 240 3.21 -3.79 5.77
N VAL A 241 3.71 -3.10 6.79
CA VAL A 241 4.41 -1.82 6.59
C VAL A 241 5.77 -2.13 5.95
N PHE A 242 5.90 -1.87 4.67
CA PHE A 242 7.14 -2.19 3.95
C PHE A 242 8.10 -1.02 3.82
N GLY A 243 7.65 0.22 4.05
CA GLY A 243 8.49 1.40 3.90
C GLY A 243 8.12 2.54 4.83
N VAL A 244 9.16 3.23 5.31
CA VAL A 244 9.10 4.49 6.05
C VAL A 244 9.76 5.55 5.18
N TYR A 245 9.06 6.64 4.94
CA TYR A 245 9.47 7.73 4.07
C TYR A 245 9.39 9.08 4.80
N ASP A 246 9.79 10.14 4.13
CA ASP A 246 9.81 11.47 4.71
C ASP A 246 8.43 11.94 5.20
N GLN A 247 8.45 12.86 6.14
CA GLN A 247 7.27 13.57 6.67
C GLN A 247 6.18 12.65 7.27
N GLY A 248 6.56 11.51 7.85
CA GLY A 248 5.61 10.58 8.48
C GLY A 248 4.77 9.81 7.47
N THR A 249 5.29 9.57 6.28
CA THR A 249 4.64 8.78 5.25
C THR A 249 5.08 7.31 5.33
N PHE A 250 4.13 6.40 5.25
CA PHE A 250 4.35 4.95 5.32
C PHE A 250 3.69 4.25 4.13
N GLY A 251 4.42 3.31 3.53
CA GLY A 251 3.87 2.38 2.55
C GLY A 251 3.45 1.09 3.22
N VAL A 252 2.20 0.66 2.99
CA VAL A 252 1.65 -0.57 3.55
C VAL A 252 1.01 -1.40 2.45
N LEU A 253 1.26 -2.71 2.45
CA LEU A 253 0.61 -3.66 1.56
C LEU A 253 -0.33 -4.54 2.37
N GLU A 254 -1.64 -4.46 2.10
CA GLU A 254 -2.67 -5.32 2.69
C GLU A 254 -3.09 -6.39 1.68
N ARG A 255 -3.08 -7.66 2.11
CA ARG A 255 -3.43 -8.83 1.28
C ARG A 255 -4.90 -9.17 1.49
N PHE A 256 -5.73 -8.96 0.46
CA PHE A 256 -7.19 -9.16 0.57
C PHE A 256 -7.65 -10.56 0.25
N SER A 257 -7.23 -11.13 -0.89
CA SER A 257 -7.78 -12.39 -1.36
C SER A 257 -6.75 -13.48 -1.64
N ARG A 258 -5.49 -13.30 -1.20
CA ARG A 258 -4.43 -14.31 -1.38
C ARG A 258 -4.64 -15.58 -0.54
N HIS A 259 -5.49 -15.51 0.47
CA HIS A 259 -5.79 -16.59 1.43
C HIS A 259 -7.11 -17.31 1.15
N VAL A 260 -7.80 -16.96 0.06
CA VAL A 260 -9.08 -17.57 -0.31
C VAL A 260 -9.09 -17.96 -1.80
N GLN A 261 -9.87 -18.98 -2.13
CA GLN A 261 -10.19 -19.29 -3.51
C GLN A 261 -11.17 -18.21 -4.01
N SER A 262 -10.70 -17.27 -4.80
CA SER A 262 -11.58 -16.30 -5.45
C SER A 262 -12.14 -16.90 -6.74
N SER A 263 -13.47 -17.02 -6.81
CA SER A 263 -14.20 -17.38 -8.04
C SER A 263 -14.57 -16.14 -8.86
N ASP A 264 -14.35 -14.94 -8.30
CA ASP A 264 -14.73 -13.68 -8.91
C ASP A 264 -13.49 -12.99 -9.50
N SER A 265 -13.50 -12.77 -10.81
CA SER A 265 -12.46 -12.05 -11.54
C SER A 265 -12.30 -10.60 -11.05
N ASP A 266 -13.33 -10.06 -10.40
CA ASP A 266 -13.37 -8.66 -9.94
C ASP A 266 -12.85 -8.49 -8.50
N SER A 267 -12.44 -9.59 -7.82
CA SER A 267 -11.92 -9.49 -6.46
C SER A 267 -10.55 -8.82 -6.42
N VAL A 268 -10.38 -7.86 -5.50
CA VAL A 268 -9.09 -7.21 -5.23
C VAL A 268 -8.14 -8.21 -4.56
N VAL A 269 -6.94 -8.35 -5.11
CA VAL A 269 -5.90 -9.26 -4.57
C VAL A 269 -5.12 -8.59 -3.45
N ASP A 270 -4.59 -7.41 -3.71
CA ASP A 270 -3.85 -6.62 -2.74
C ASP A 270 -4.29 -5.15 -2.78
N CYS A 271 -4.13 -4.46 -1.66
CA CYS A 271 -4.30 -3.02 -1.56
C CYS A 271 -3.00 -2.34 -1.11
N PHE A 272 -2.54 -1.39 -1.89
CA PHE A 272 -1.45 -0.51 -1.52
C PHE A 272 -1.99 0.69 -0.74
N TRP A 273 -1.59 0.82 0.52
CA TRP A 273 -1.91 1.96 1.38
C TRP A 273 -0.74 2.94 1.43
N ARG A 274 -1.04 4.21 1.25
CA ARG A 274 -0.19 5.31 1.69
C ARG A 274 -0.80 5.91 2.95
N ILE A 275 -0.12 5.74 4.09
CA ILE A 275 -0.56 6.26 5.38
C ILE A 275 0.33 7.42 5.77
N VAL A 276 -0.26 8.56 6.12
CA VAL A 276 0.43 9.71 6.68
C VAL A 276 0.04 9.84 8.14
N ALA A 277 1.01 9.64 9.04
CA ALA A 277 0.79 9.66 10.48
C ALA A 277 1.49 10.85 11.14
N SER A 278 0.82 11.47 12.10
CA SER A 278 1.45 12.54 12.92
C SER A 278 2.55 11.99 13.81
N ARG A 279 2.37 10.78 14.33
CA ARG A 279 3.32 10.01 15.14
C ARG A 279 3.20 8.53 14.78
N SER A 280 4.26 7.77 15.04
CA SER A 280 4.23 6.34 14.91
C SER A 280 4.86 5.63 16.10
N ILE A 281 4.35 4.45 16.41
CA ILE A 281 4.94 3.52 17.37
C ILE A 281 5.37 2.28 16.59
N LEU A 282 6.68 1.98 16.64
CA LEU A 282 7.22 0.76 16.06
C LEU A 282 7.27 -0.33 17.15
N ALA A 283 6.33 -1.27 17.06
CA ALA A 283 6.18 -2.44 17.93
C ALA A 283 6.46 -3.75 17.15
N SER A 284 7.45 -3.71 16.25
CA SER A 284 7.77 -4.74 15.26
C SER A 284 8.38 -6.02 15.83
N GLY A 285 8.61 -6.05 17.14
CA GLY A 285 9.10 -7.26 17.79
C GLY A 285 10.56 -7.58 17.53
N SER A 286 10.90 -8.86 17.59
CA SER A 286 12.24 -9.40 17.36
C SER A 286 12.17 -10.72 16.61
N ILE A 287 13.23 -11.07 15.91
CA ILE A 287 13.41 -12.29 15.10
C ILE A 287 14.49 -13.12 15.75
N GLU A 288 14.26 -14.42 15.96
CA GLU A 288 15.26 -15.33 16.48
C GLU A 288 16.35 -15.58 15.45
N ARG A 289 17.61 -15.62 15.88
CA ARG A 289 18.76 -16.00 15.07
C ARG A 289 19.23 -17.40 15.41
N HIS A 290 19.85 -18.06 14.46
CA HIS A 290 20.48 -19.37 14.65
C HIS A 290 21.91 -19.25 15.21
N ILE A 291 22.51 -20.40 15.47
CA ILE A 291 23.96 -20.58 15.73
C ILE A 291 24.51 -21.34 14.52
N ALA A 292 25.66 -20.90 13.98
CA ALA A 292 26.30 -21.59 12.87
C ALA A 292 27.12 -22.80 13.36
N PHE A 293 26.84 -23.99 12.81
CA PHE A 293 27.58 -25.22 13.11
C PHE A 293 27.62 -26.14 11.87
N GLY A 294 28.35 -27.23 11.93
CA GLY A 294 28.50 -28.14 10.80
C GLY A 294 27.18 -28.69 10.27
N ASN A 295 26.89 -28.45 8.96
CA ASN A 295 25.69 -28.92 8.29
C ASN A 295 24.37 -28.44 8.94
N ASN A 296 24.35 -27.22 9.49
CA ASN A 296 23.17 -26.64 10.14
C ASN A 296 22.03 -26.24 9.17
N ASP A 297 22.10 -26.67 7.93
CA ASP A 297 21.17 -26.35 6.86
C ASP A 297 20.18 -27.47 6.49
N ARG A 298 20.21 -28.60 7.20
CA ARG A 298 19.38 -29.78 6.89
C ARG A 298 17.91 -29.56 7.18
N PRO A 299 16.97 -30.09 6.36
CA PRO A 299 15.55 -30.13 6.69
C PRO A 299 15.32 -30.80 8.05
N GLY A 300 14.53 -30.16 8.93
CA GLY A 300 14.36 -30.56 10.32
C GLY A 300 15.17 -29.74 11.32
N ILE A 301 16.08 -28.86 10.84
CA ILE A 301 16.74 -27.84 11.68
C ILE A 301 15.94 -26.54 11.55
N MET A 302 15.45 -26.03 12.67
CA MET A 302 14.52 -24.90 12.73
C MET A 302 14.92 -23.94 13.87
N MET A 303 14.38 -22.74 13.85
CA MET A 303 14.45 -21.87 15.02
C MET A 303 13.65 -22.48 16.17
N ALA A 304 14.14 -22.38 17.39
CA ALA A 304 13.44 -22.94 18.57
C ALA A 304 12.08 -22.28 18.76
N SER A 305 11.98 -20.96 18.53
CA SER A 305 10.72 -20.20 18.56
C SER A 305 9.73 -20.67 17.48
N ALA A 306 10.20 -21.06 16.31
CA ALA A 306 9.36 -21.61 15.26
C ALA A 306 8.80 -22.98 15.67
N VAL A 307 9.64 -23.87 16.21
CA VAL A 307 9.20 -25.18 16.75
C VAL A 307 8.11 -25.00 17.80
N ARG A 308 8.31 -24.06 18.72
CA ARG A 308 7.34 -23.66 19.75
C ARG A 308 6.05 -23.09 19.15
N GLY A 309 6.16 -22.23 18.17
CA GLY A 309 5.03 -21.60 17.50
C GLY A 309 4.19 -22.58 16.70
N TYR A 310 4.81 -23.53 15.99
CA TYR A 310 4.06 -24.59 15.30
C TYR A 310 3.28 -25.46 16.29
N LEU A 311 3.84 -25.73 17.47
CA LEU A 311 3.14 -26.46 18.51
C LEU A 311 1.97 -25.65 19.08
N ASN A 312 2.24 -24.47 19.60
CA ASN A 312 1.27 -23.72 20.40
C ASN A 312 0.19 -23.03 19.56
N HIS A 313 0.50 -22.59 18.34
CA HIS A 313 -0.48 -21.96 17.45
C HIS A 313 -1.21 -22.96 16.57
N TYR A 314 -0.45 -23.81 15.86
CA TYR A 314 -1.02 -24.73 14.87
C TYR A 314 -1.29 -26.14 15.41
N GLY A 315 -0.87 -26.47 16.64
CA GLY A 315 -0.96 -27.83 17.20
C GLY A 315 -0.08 -28.83 16.45
N VAL A 316 1.05 -28.38 15.88
CA VAL A 316 1.92 -29.23 15.05
C VAL A 316 3.28 -29.44 15.71
N ALA A 317 3.59 -30.69 16.09
CA ALA A 317 4.95 -31.06 16.45
C ALA A 317 5.82 -31.18 15.19
N ALA A 318 6.93 -30.46 15.15
CA ALA A 318 7.85 -30.42 14.02
C ALA A 318 8.70 -31.68 13.85
N GLY A 319 8.67 -32.59 14.81
CA GLY A 319 9.33 -33.89 14.81
C GLY A 319 8.70 -34.82 15.83
N LYS A 320 9.11 -36.09 15.82
CA LYS A 320 8.70 -37.07 16.80
C LYS A 320 9.62 -37.11 18.01
N SER A 321 10.93 -36.90 17.79
CA SER A 321 11.96 -36.86 18.82
C SER A 321 12.80 -35.60 18.57
N ILE A 322 12.58 -34.57 19.38
CA ILE A 322 13.09 -33.21 19.15
C ILE A 322 14.27 -32.93 20.07
N SER A 323 15.32 -32.32 19.53
CA SER A 323 16.41 -31.75 20.32
C SER A 323 16.36 -30.24 20.28
N ILE A 324 16.82 -29.56 21.35
CA ILE A 324 16.92 -28.10 21.42
C ILE A 324 18.38 -27.75 21.68
N PHE A 325 18.93 -26.77 20.93
CA PHE A 325 20.26 -26.21 21.13
C PHE A 325 20.17 -24.69 21.32
N GLY A 326 20.66 -24.20 22.46
CA GLY A 326 20.58 -22.79 22.78
C GLY A 326 21.76 -22.23 23.54
N ASN A 327 21.80 -20.89 23.64
CA ASN A 327 22.73 -20.09 24.39
C ASN A 327 22.04 -19.04 25.28
N ASN A 328 20.73 -19.17 25.46
CA ASN A 328 19.88 -18.22 26.18
C ASN A 328 18.71 -18.94 26.88
N ASP A 329 18.02 -18.22 27.76
CA ASP A 329 16.99 -18.81 28.62
C ASP A 329 15.69 -19.16 27.88
N ASP A 330 15.37 -18.51 26.75
CA ASP A 330 14.14 -18.76 26.00
C ASP A 330 14.12 -20.13 25.31
N ALA A 331 15.31 -20.67 24.98
CA ALA A 331 15.46 -22.04 24.46
C ALA A 331 14.82 -23.09 25.38
N PHE A 332 14.91 -22.87 26.70
CA PHE A 332 14.35 -23.79 27.70
C PHE A 332 12.81 -23.74 27.73
N ASN A 333 12.22 -22.60 27.49
CA ASN A 333 10.77 -22.48 27.39
C ASN A 333 10.21 -23.33 26.24
N THR A 334 10.92 -23.41 25.10
CA THR A 334 10.54 -24.29 23.99
C THR A 334 10.57 -25.76 24.39
N ALA A 335 11.62 -26.20 25.11
CA ALA A 335 11.70 -27.58 25.59
C ALA A 335 10.57 -27.91 26.57
N ASN A 336 10.25 -26.99 27.48
CA ASN A 336 9.15 -27.16 28.44
C ASN A 336 7.78 -27.28 27.76
N ASP A 337 7.50 -26.44 26.78
CA ASP A 337 6.24 -26.48 26.05
C ASP A 337 6.06 -27.81 25.28
N LEU A 338 7.12 -28.26 24.61
CA LEU A 338 7.14 -29.55 23.91
C LEU A 338 6.95 -30.72 24.88
N ASN A 339 7.69 -30.77 26.00
CA ASN A 339 7.57 -31.78 27.03
C ASN A 339 6.15 -31.82 27.62
N SER A 340 5.60 -30.64 27.94
CA SER A 340 4.22 -30.51 28.44
C SER A 340 3.15 -30.96 27.45
N ALA A 341 3.48 -30.95 26.14
CA ALA A 341 2.62 -31.45 25.07
C ALA A 341 2.81 -32.97 24.81
N GLY A 342 3.68 -33.64 25.57
CA GLY A 342 3.99 -35.07 25.40
C GLY A 342 4.90 -35.40 24.21
N VAL A 343 5.62 -34.39 23.66
CA VAL A 343 6.62 -34.60 22.60
C VAL A 343 7.93 -35.02 23.24
N GLU A 344 8.55 -36.06 22.70
CA GLU A 344 9.83 -36.59 23.19
C GLU A 344 10.96 -35.54 22.96
N ILE A 345 11.65 -35.19 24.06
CA ILE A 345 12.86 -34.38 24.02
C ILE A 345 14.08 -35.31 24.07
N ALA A 346 14.72 -35.52 22.90
CA ALA A 346 15.93 -36.34 22.80
C ALA A 346 17.11 -35.72 23.54
N ALA A 347 17.26 -34.39 23.48
CA ALA A 347 18.30 -33.65 24.19
C ALA A 347 17.96 -32.16 24.29
N TYR A 348 18.26 -31.58 25.42
CA TYR A 348 18.43 -30.14 25.58
C TYR A 348 19.93 -29.82 25.75
N VAL A 349 20.48 -29.08 24.82
CA VAL A 349 21.91 -28.72 24.76
C VAL A 349 22.03 -27.22 25.02
N ASP A 350 22.73 -26.83 26.09
CA ASP A 350 22.99 -25.44 26.43
C ASP A 350 24.50 -25.19 26.42
N SER A 351 24.95 -24.20 25.65
CA SER A 351 26.34 -23.85 25.56
C SER A 351 26.89 -23.24 26.88
N ARG A 352 26.01 -22.75 27.74
CA ARG A 352 26.36 -22.17 29.07
C ARG A 352 26.51 -23.26 30.11
N ARG A 353 27.53 -23.14 30.92
CA ARG A 353 27.82 -24.13 32.00
C ARG A 353 26.95 -23.89 33.23
N ASP A 354 26.65 -22.64 33.49
CA ASP A 354 25.97 -22.13 34.67
C ASP A 354 24.47 -21.91 34.46
N ALA A 355 23.91 -22.37 33.33
CA ALA A 355 22.50 -22.28 33.04
C ALA A 355 21.65 -22.99 34.13
N ASN A 356 20.78 -22.23 34.80
CA ASN A 356 19.89 -22.77 35.84
C ASN A 356 18.64 -23.37 35.21
N ILE A 357 18.74 -24.60 34.77
CA ILE A 357 17.66 -25.32 34.05
C ILE A 357 17.41 -26.67 34.70
N GLN A 358 16.15 -27.05 34.85
CA GLN A 358 15.73 -28.33 35.38
C GLN A 358 14.52 -28.86 34.59
N GLY A 359 14.56 -30.13 34.17
CA GLY A 359 13.50 -30.75 33.40
C GLY A 359 13.60 -32.29 33.40
N ASP A 360 12.53 -32.98 33.07
CA ASP A 360 12.44 -34.43 33.05
C ASP A 360 12.94 -35.04 31.71
N PHE A 361 13.90 -34.38 31.06
CA PHE A 361 14.50 -34.81 29.79
C PHE A 361 16.04 -34.68 29.84
N PRO A 362 16.80 -35.32 28.92
CA PRO A 362 18.26 -35.23 28.92
C PRO A 362 18.78 -33.78 28.72
N ILE A 363 19.56 -33.28 29.68
CA ILE A 363 20.12 -31.93 29.68
C ILE A 363 21.64 -32.00 29.61
N PHE A 364 22.26 -31.30 28.65
CA PHE A 364 23.69 -31.16 28.44
C PHE A 364 24.11 -29.70 28.58
N ARG A 365 24.71 -29.30 29.70
CA ARG A 365 25.22 -27.95 29.97
C ARG A 365 26.67 -27.83 29.57
N GLY A 366 27.10 -26.65 29.09
CA GLY A 366 28.46 -26.41 28.57
C GLY A 366 28.74 -27.30 27.36
N ALA A 367 27.73 -27.67 26.61
CA ALA A 367 27.82 -28.54 25.45
C ALA A 367 27.44 -27.80 24.17
N GLU A 368 27.98 -28.23 23.06
CA GLU A 368 27.76 -27.63 21.73
C GLU A 368 27.36 -28.69 20.73
N VAL A 369 26.41 -28.34 19.84
CA VAL A 369 26.14 -29.11 18.61
C VAL A 369 27.16 -28.70 17.57
N TYR A 370 28.07 -29.58 17.19
CA TYR A 370 29.16 -29.27 16.24
C TYR A 370 28.94 -29.82 14.82
N ASP A 371 28.09 -30.84 14.66
CA ASP A 371 27.74 -31.41 13.35
C ASP A 371 26.36 -32.07 13.40
N THR A 372 25.80 -32.34 12.22
CA THR A 372 24.52 -33.07 12.05
C THR A 372 24.61 -34.11 10.94
N GLY A 373 23.76 -35.13 10.97
CA GLY A 373 23.73 -36.18 9.96
C GLY A 373 22.32 -36.47 9.45
N GLY A 374 22.28 -37.03 8.24
CA GLY A 374 21.07 -37.35 7.49
C GLY A 374 21.23 -36.96 6.01
N ARG A 375 20.39 -37.48 5.13
CA ARG A 375 20.47 -37.18 3.69
C ARG A 375 19.50 -36.09 3.25
N LEU A 376 18.23 -36.32 3.37
CA LEU A 376 17.18 -35.39 2.94
C LEU A 376 16.42 -34.77 4.13
N ARG A 377 16.72 -35.22 5.32
CA ARG A 377 16.25 -34.71 6.61
C ARG A 377 17.26 -35.00 7.69
N LEU A 378 17.07 -34.37 8.83
CA LEU A 378 17.84 -34.61 10.04
C LEU A 378 17.55 -36.04 10.56
N GLU A 379 18.58 -36.77 10.96
CA GLU A 379 18.49 -38.09 11.56
C GLU A 379 19.20 -38.15 12.92
N HIS A 380 20.25 -37.35 13.12
CA HIS A 380 20.98 -37.23 14.37
C HIS A 380 21.76 -35.93 14.46
N ILE A 381 22.06 -35.54 15.69
CA ILE A 381 23.02 -34.46 16.03
C ILE A 381 24.28 -35.05 16.67
N CYS A 382 25.40 -34.35 16.49
CA CYS A 382 26.65 -34.64 17.17
C CYS A 382 26.94 -33.52 18.17
N ILE A 383 27.00 -33.83 19.43
CA ILE A 383 27.30 -32.90 20.52
C ILE A 383 28.71 -33.15 21.07
N ARG A 384 29.30 -32.10 21.60
CA ARG A 384 30.61 -32.12 22.28
C ARG A 384 30.52 -31.38 23.59
N ASP A 385 30.98 -32.00 24.67
CA ASP A 385 31.15 -31.40 26.00
C ASP A 385 32.54 -31.79 26.56
N GLU A 386 32.85 -31.45 27.83
CA GLU A 386 34.11 -31.81 28.50
C GLU A 386 34.29 -33.34 28.64
N ARG A 387 33.23 -34.11 28.53
CA ARG A 387 33.23 -35.59 28.65
C ARG A 387 33.46 -36.26 27.30
N GLY A 388 33.53 -35.49 26.21
CA GLY A 388 33.79 -35.98 24.85
C GLY A 388 32.61 -35.79 23.89
N GLU A 389 32.65 -36.49 22.78
CA GLU A 389 31.69 -36.40 21.68
C GLU A 389 30.61 -37.48 21.80
N ARG A 390 29.36 -37.13 21.44
CA ARG A 390 28.23 -38.03 21.44
C ARG A 390 27.33 -37.81 20.25
N LYS A 391 26.71 -38.90 19.80
CA LYS A 391 25.70 -38.88 18.76
C LYS A 391 24.34 -39.11 19.38
N ILE A 392 23.35 -38.26 19.09
CA ILE A 392 21.97 -38.35 19.58
C ILE A 392 21.02 -38.43 18.39
N GLN A 393 20.17 -39.46 18.38
CA GLN A 393 19.14 -39.62 17.35
C GLN A 393 18.04 -38.59 17.58
N THR A 394 17.67 -37.88 16.54
CA THR A 394 16.62 -36.87 16.59
C THR A 394 16.21 -36.49 15.15
N ASP A 395 14.93 -36.21 14.92
CA ASP A 395 14.42 -35.86 13.61
C ASP A 395 14.08 -34.37 13.46
N CYS A 396 14.20 -33.61 14.56
CA CYS A 396 14.09 -32.15 14.57
C CYS A 396 15.08 -31.53 15.57
N LEU A 397 15.70 -30.42 15.21
CA LEU A 397 16.57 -29.62 16.07
C LEU A 397 16.09 -28.17 16.10
N GLY A 398 15.58 -27.71 17.25
CA GLY A 398 15.31 -26.30 17.51
C GLY A 398 16.60 -25.55 17.91
N VAL A 399 16.93 -24.48 17.24
CA VAL A 399 18.16 -23.69 17.50
C VAL A 399 17.78 -22.29 17.99
N ALA A 400 18.32 -21.89 19.15
CA ALA A 400 18.09 -20.59 19.77
C ALA A 400 19.42 -19.84 19.98
N GLY A 401 19.81 -19.00 19.05
CA GLY A 401 21.04 -18.18 19.09
C GLY A 401 20.86 -16.79 19.69
N GLY A 402 19.63 -16.46 20.13
CA GLY A 402 19.23 -15.17 20.67
C GLY A 402 18.31 -14.39 19.74
N TRP A 403 17.88 -13.22 20.21
CA TRP A 403 16.90 -12.40 19.51
C TRP A 403 17.53 -11.17 18.84
N ASN A 404 17.15 -10.90 17.62
CA ASN A 404 17.48 -9.67 16.88
C ASN A 404 16.26 -8.77 16.88
N PRO A 405 16.27 -7.60 17.52
CA PRO A 405 15.23 -6.59 17.37
C PRO A 405 14.96 -6.27 15.90
N SER A 406 13.68 -6.20 15.51
CA SER A 406 13.28 -5.91 14.12
C SER A 406 13.32 -4.40 13.86
N ILE A 407 14.53 -3.88 13.66
CA ILE A 407 14.84 -2.45 13.57
C ILE A 407 14.82 -1.87 12.15
N HIS A 408 14.56 -2.69 11.15
CA HIS A 408 14.71 -2.33 9.72
C HIS A 408 13.97 -1.03 9.38
N LEU A 409 12.70 -0.92 9.78
CA LEU A 409 11.87 0.26 9.48
C LEU A 409 12.41 1.54 10.12
N SER A 410 13.00 1.47 11.31
CA SER A 410 13.62 2.64 11.95
C SER A 410 14.90 3.11 11.24
N CYS A 411 15.48 2.27 10.39
CA CYS A 411 16.71 2.60 9.65
C CYS A 411 16.43 3.12 8.23
N HIS A 412 15.21 3.06 7.72
CA HIS A 412 14.87 3.46 6.35
C HIS A 412 15.16 4.94 6.05
N THR A 413 15.15 5.80 7.07
CA THR A 413 15.47 7.23 6.97
C THR A 413 16.90 7.55 7.42
N ASN A 414 17.83 6.61 7.24
CA ASN A 414 19.26 6.71 7.56
C ASN A 414 19.62 6.71 9.04
N ALA A 415 18.70 6.37 9.95
CA ALA A 415 19.06 6.19 11.35
C ALA A 415 19.99 4.98 11.54
N LYS A 416 20.99 5.11 12.40
CA LYS A 416 21.92 4.03 12.71
C LYS A 416 21.59 3.44 14.06
N PRO A 417 21.48 2.09 14.16
CA PRO A 417 21.28 1.43 15.44
C PRO A 417 22.55 1.41 16.28
N GLU A 418 22.40 1.12 17.57
CA GLU A 418 23.49 0.95 18.52
C GLU A 418 23.55 -0.49 19.03
N TRP A 419 24.77 -0.96 19.35
CA TRP A 419 25.00 -2.29 19.89
C TRP A 419 24.82 -2.33 21.41
N LYS A 420 24.15 -3.37 21.93
CA LYS A 420 23.99 -3.63 23.37
C LYS A 420 24.56 -5.00 23.73
N ASN A 421 25.68 -4.98 24.48
CA ASN A 421 26.40 -6.19 24.86
C ASN A 421 25.58 -7.14 25.75
N ASN A 422 24.76 -6.60 26.68
CA ASN A 422 23.99 -7.39 27.64
C ASN A 422 22.91 -8.26 27.00
N ILE A 423 22.42 -7.87 25.82
CA ILE A 423 21.43 -8.63 25.05
C ILE A 423 22.02 -9.16 23.74
N ALA A 424 23.28 -8.87 23.46
CA ALA A 424 24.00 -9.25 22.24
C ALA A 424 23.21 -8.91 20.95
N ALA A 425 22.69 -7.69 20.84
CA ALA A 425 21.86 -7.26 19.73
C ALA A 425 21.98 -5.77 19.43
N PHE A 426 21.63 -5.38 18.20
CA PHE A 426 21.44 -3.98 17.81
C PHE A 426 20.04 -3.52 18.18
N ILE A 427 19.93 -2.31 18.73
CA ILE A 427 18.67 -1.62 19.01
C ILE A 427 18.65 -0.25 18.32
N PRO A 428 17.48 0.34 18.06
CA PRO A 428 17.40 1.71 17.56
C PRO A 428 17.99 2.70 18.55
N LYS A 429 18.77 3.66 18.06
CA LYS A 429 19.19 4.78 18.90
C LYS A 429 17.98 5.66 19.22
N THR A 430 17.85 6.07 20.47
CA THR A 430 16.76 6.93 20.94
C THR A 430 16.65 8.19 20.08
N ASP A 431 15.42 8.58 19.73
CA ASP A 431 15.08 9.78 18.92
C ASP A 431 15.76 9.87 17.56
N SER A 432 16.24 8.75 17.02
CA SER A 432 16.92 8.71 15.72
C SER A 432 16.00 8.94 14.53
N VAL A 433 14.69 8.73 14.67
CA VAL A 433 13.67 8.98 13.63
C VAL A 433 12.62 9.94 14.18
N SER A 434 12.54 11.12 13.60
CA SER A 434 11.58 12.13 14.02
C SER A 434 10.14 11.62 13.94
N GLY A 435 9.40 11.72 15.03
CA GLY A 435 8.00 11.31 15.08
C GLY A 435 7.75 9.80 15.23
N MET A 436 8.81 8.98 15.33
CA MET A 436 8.72 7.54 15.58
C MET A 436 9.25 7.20 16.97
N THR A 437 8.46 6.48 17.75
CA THR A 437 8.91 5.90 19.03
C THR A 437 8.94 4.37 18.87
N VAL A 438 10.03 3.73 19.29
CA VAL A 438 10.19 2.28 19.24
C VAL A 438 9.94 1.69 20.61
N VAL A 439 9.21 0.57 20.70
CA VAL A 439 8.79 -0.04 21.98
C VAL A 439 8.93 -1.56 21.97
N GLY A 440 8.91 -2.16 23.14
CA GLY A 440 8.88 -3.60 23.32
C GLY A 440 10.18 -4.30 22.93
N SER A 441 10.11 -5.50 22.36
CA SER A 441 11.33 -6.25 22.01
C SER A 441 12.12 -5.63 20.85
N ALA A 442 11.54 -4.68 20.11
CA ALA A 442 12.29 -3.89 19.13
C ALA A 442 13.33 -2.94 19.77
N ILE A 443 13.25 -2.64 21.05
CA ILE A 443 14.29 -1.93 21.83
C ILE A 443 15.02 -2.83 22.81
N GLY A 444 14.88 -4.16 22.67
CA GLY A 444 15.59 -5.15 23.48
C GLY A 444 14.90 -5.56 24.79
N HIS A 445 13.62 -5.23 25.00
CA HIS A 445 12.82 -5.73 26.10
C HIS A 445 12.21 -7.10 25.72
N PHE A 446 12.84 -8.19 26.15
CA PHE A 446 12.42 -9.53 25.75
C PHE A 446 11.41 -10.19 26.71
N THR A 447 11.01 -9.52 27.79
CA THR A 447 9.93 -9.94 28.68
C THR A 447 8.65 -9.17 28.39
N THR A 448 7.48 -9.80 28.52
CA THR A 448 6.20 -9.17 28.21
C THR A 448 5.87 -8.01 29.17
N SER A 449 6.21 -8.16 30.47
CA SER A 449 6.04 -7.08 31.45
C SER A 449 6.87 -5.83 31.09
N ALA A 450 8.13 -6.00 30.68
CA ALA A 450 8.97 -4.88 30.24
C ALA A 450 8.44 -4.25 28.95
N CYS A 451 7.86 -5.05 28.05
CA CYS A 451 7.18 -4.54 26.86
C CYS A 451 6.02 -3.63 27.23
N PHE A 452 5.14 -4.04 28.14
CA PHE A 452 4.02 -3.21 28.60
C PHE A 452 4.48 -1.91 29.29
N GLN A 453 5.54 -1.99 30.11
CA GLN A 453 6.11 -0.81 30.73
C GLN A 453 6.60 0.19 29.69
N SER A 454 7.39 -0.25 28.71
CA SER A 454 7.93 0.62 27.66
C SER A 454 6.81 1.30 26.85
N VAL A 455 5.73 0.60 26.58
CA VAL A 455 4.54 1.15 25.91
C VAL A 455 3.86 2.20 26.77
N GLY A 456 3.64 1.90 28.06
CA GLY A 456 2.99 2.83 28.98
C GLY A 456 3.76 4.15 29.09
N GLU A 457 5.08 4.09 29.15
CA GLU A 457 5.95 5.27 29.17
C GLU A 457 5.85 6.04 27.84
N ALA A 458 6.00 5.37 26.70
CA ALA A 458 5.96 5.98 25.37
C ALA A 458 4.60 6.65 25.05
N VAL A 459 3.49 5.98 25.32
CA VAL A 459 2.15 6.54 25.09
C VAL A 459 1.85 7.68 26.07
N SER A 460 2.28 7.57 27.34
CA SER A 460 2.11 8.66 28.31
C SER A 460 2.85 9.91 27.89
N GLU A 461 4.07 9.79 27.38
CA GLU A 461 4.86 10.90 26.85
C GLU A 461 4.18 11.53 25.61
N LEU A 462 3.69 10.69 24.68
CA LEU A 462 2.95 11.14 23.51
C LEU A 462 1.71 11.96 23.93
N LEU A 463 0.88 11.44 24.84
CA LEU A 463 -0.32 12.13 25.33
C LEU A 463 0.02 13.45 26.02
N LYS A 464 1.07 13.44 26.85
CA LYS A 464 1.56 14.66 27.53
C LYS A 464 2.01 15.71 26.52
N SER A 465 2.76 15.32 25.48
CA SER A 465 3.21 16.24 24.42
C SER A 465 2.06 16.90 23.65
N ARG A 466 0.88 16.28 23.66
CA ARG A 466 -0.35 16.79 23.03
C ARG A 466 -1.29 17.49 24.02
N GLY A 467 -0.89 17.65 25.28
CA GLY A 467 -1.74 18.26 26.32
C GLY A 467 -2.95 17.40 26.72
N MET A 468 -2.91 16.10 26.42
CA MET A 468 -4.01 15.18 26.72
C MET A 468 -3.84 14.53 28.10
N LYS A 469 -4.96 14.09 28.68
CA LYS A 469 -4.95 13.44 29.99
C LYS A 469 -4.40 12.02 29.90
N ILE A 470 -3.47 11.68 30.80
CA ILE A 470 -2.96 10.31 30.94
C ILE A 470 -4.03 9.44 31.60
N ILE A 471 -4.41 8.34 30.93
CA ILE A 471 -5.57 7.54 31.35
C ILE A 471 -5.22 6.43 32.32
N ASN A 472 -3.99 5.95 32.38
CA ASN A 472 -3.67 4.80 33.23
C ASN A 472 -2.29 4.89 33.89
N LYS A 473 -2.23 4.48 35.18
CA LYS A 473 -0.97 4.38 35.95
C LYS A 473 -0.55 2.93 36.23
N SER A 474 -1.37 1.93 35.90
CA SER A 474 -1.05 0.51 36.09
C SER A 474 -0.86 -0.17 34.75
N TYR A 475 0.22 -0.92 34.59
CA TYR A 475 0.53 -1.71 33.41
C TYR A 475 0.20 -3.16 33.69
N PRO A 476 -0.21 -3.95 32.66
CA PRO A 476 -0.41 -5.39 32.83
C PRO A 476 0.88 -6.07 33.31
N VAL A 477 0.76 -7.07 34.14
CA VAL A 477 1.88 -7.86 34.67
C VAL A 477 1.81 -9.25 34.09
N ALA A 478 2.92 -9.70 33.49
CA ALA A 478 3.03 -11.03 32.92
C ALA A 478 3.91 -11.95 33.79
N SER A 479 3.64 -13.26 33.71
CA SER A 479 4.44 -14.30 34.36
C SER A 479 5.71 -14.61 33.53
N ASP A 480 6.57 -13.59 33.37
CA ASP A 480 7.78 -13.70 32.56
C ASP A 480 8.97 -14.19 33.38
N LEU A 481 9.86 -14.95 32.74
CA LEU A 481 11.19 -15.26 33.23
C LEU A 481 12.20 -14.24 32.70
N ALA A 482 13.25 -13.97 33.49
CA ALA A 482 14.35 -13.13 33.05
C ALA A 482 15.02 -13.73 31.81
N TYR A 483 15.44 -12.89 30.87
CA TYR A 483 16.16 -13.30 29.68
C TYR A 483 17.65 -13.03 29.83
N ASN A 484 18.47 -14.09 29.83
CA ASN A 484 19.92 -14.02 29.84
C ASN A 484 20.50 -14.75 28.63
N ILE A 485 21.55 -14.22 28.06
CA ILE A 485 22.26 -14.79 26.91
C ILE A 485 23.77 -14.75 27.11
N THR A 486 24.44 -15.82 26.69
CA THR A 486 25.89 -15.83 26.45
C THR A 486 26.13 -15.96 24.95
N PRO A 487 26.65 -14.94 24.26
CA PRO A 487 26.77 -14.98 22.81
C PRO A 487 27.59 -16.18 22.31
N LEU A 488 27.03 -16.91 21.32
CA LEU A 488 27.71 -17.95 20.57
C LEU A 488 27.30 -17.82 19.10
N TRP A 489 28.24 -17.37 18.26
CA TRP A 489 27.93 -17.08 16.85
C TRP A 489 28.13 -18.30 15.95
N ALA A 490 29.23 -19.05 16.22
CA ALA A 490 29.55 -20.23 15.46
C ALA A 490 30.29 -21.27 16.35
N VAL A 491 29.97 -22.54 16.12
CA VAL A 491 30.66 -23.68 16.74
C VAL A 491 31.77 -24.17 15.81
N GLN A 492 32.96 -24.38 16.36
CA GLN A 492 34.13 -24.87 15.62
C GLN A 492 33.96 -26.32 15.16
N GLY A 493 34.22 -26.60 13.89
CA GLY A 493 34.09 -27.92 13.30
C GLY A 493 34.74 -28.02 11.93
N ASN A 494 34.84 -29.25 11.39
CA ASN A 494 35.46 -29.51 10.08
C ASN A 494 34.46 -29.47 8.91
N LYS A 495 33.20 -29.27 9.18
CA LYS A 495 32.15 -29.21 8.16
C LYS A 495 31.74 -27.77 7.87
N ARG A 496 31.05 -27.57 6.75
CA ARG A 496 30.53 -26.24 6.41
C ARG A 496 29.46 -25.80 7.41
N ALA A 497 29.66 -24.63 8.01
CA ALA A 497 28.70 -23.95 8.90
C ALA A 497 28.10 -22.79 8.14
N TRP A 498 26.78 -22.83 7.98
CA TRP A 498 26.02 -21.90 7.16
C TRP A 498 25.54 -20.71 8.00
N ILE A 499 25.68 -19.50 7.42
CA ILE A 499 25.23 -18.25 8.01
C ILE A 499 23.97 -17.78 7.26
N ASP A 500 24.07 -17.63 5.94
CA ASP A 500 22.97 -17.28 5.07
C ASP A 500 22.49 -18.53 4.32
N PHE A 501 21.32 -19.00 4.67
CA PHE A 501 20.75 -20.21 4.08
C PHE A 501 20.26 -20.00 2.66
N GLN A 502 19.82 -18.77 2.31
CA GLN A 502 19.26 -18.47 1.01
C GLN A 502 20.36 -18.30 -0.05
N ASN A 503 21.43 -17.56 0.30
CA ASN A 503 22.57 -17.34 -0.61
C ASN A 503 23.73 -18.34 -0.42
N ASP A 504 23.55 -19.36 0.41
CA ASP A 504 24.58 -20.37 0.66
C ASP A 504 25.93 -19.78 1.11
N VAL A 505 25.90 -18.82 2.05
CA VAL A 505 27.13 -18.23 2.63
C VAL A 505 27.52 -18.94 3.91
N THR A 506 28.79 -19.24 4.05
CA THR A 506 29.36 -19.97 5.19
C THR A 506 30.29 -19.08 6.05
N THR A 507 30.65 -19.55 7.24
CA THR A 507 31.66 -18.91 8.11
C THR A 507 32.99 -18.75 7.39
N LYS A 508 33.33 -19.69 6.50
CA LYS A 508 34.56 -19.65 5.70
C LYS A 508 34.54 -18.48 4.69
N ASP A 509 33.41 -18.20 4.09
CA ASP A 509 33.26 -17.09 3.11
C ASP A 509 33.48 -15.72 3.78
N ILE A 510 33.02 -15.55 5.03
CA ILE A 510 33.27 -14.33 5.80
C ILE A 510 34.77 -14.17 6.08
N LYS A 511 35.45 -15.24 6.57
CA LYS A 511 36.86 -15.20 6.79
C LYS A 511 37.63 -14.89 5.50
N GLN A 512 37.27 -15.54 4.39
CA GLN A 512 37.87 -15.28 3.09
C GLN A 512 37.73 -13.82 2.65
N SER A 513 36.61 -13.18 2.94
CA SER A 513 36.42 -11.76 2.61
C SER A 513 37.46 -10.87 3.35
N VAL A 514 37.73 -11.16 4.61
CA VAL A 514 38.73 -10.44 5.40
C VAL A 514 40.17 -10.71 4.88
N ASP A 515 40.50 -11.98 4.58
CA ASP A 515 41.79 -12.36 4.01
C ASP A 515 42.06 -11.65 2.67
N GLU A 516 41.00 -11.34 1.90
CA GLU A 516 41.08 -10.60 0.65
C GLU A 516 40.83 -9.08 0.81
N ASN A 517 40.89 -8.58 2.05
CA ASN A 517 40.80 -7.17 2.40
C ASN A 517 39.40 -6.50 2.23
N PHE A 518 38.32 -7.29 2.16
CA PHE A 518 36.95 -6.78 2.19
C PHE A 518 36.44 -6.73 3.65
N ARG A 519 36.97 -5.78 4.44
CA ARG A 519 36.79 -5.72 5.91
C ARG A 519 35.57 -4.90 6.36
N SER A 520 34.99 -4.04 5.51
CA SER A 520 33.77 -3.33 5.87
C SER A 520 32.57 -4.22 5.67
N VAL A 521 31.51 -4.02 6.48
CA VAL A 521 30.26 -4.77 6.41
C VAL A 521 29.66 -4.73 5.00
N GLU A 522 29.65 -3.55 4.37
CA GLU A 522 29.07 -3.36 3.04
C GLU A 522 29.88 -4.02 1.92
N HIS A 523 31.22 -4.07 2.04
CA HIS A 523 32.06 -4.79 1.09
C HIS A 523 31.95 -6.31 1.27
N MET A 524 32.02 -6.80 2.50
CA MET A 524 31.79 -8.21 2.83
C MET A 524 30.46 -8.69 2.28
N LYS A 525 29.39 -7.93 2.53
CA LYS A 525 28.05 -8.23 2.05
C LYS A 525 28.01 -8.42 0.52
N ARG A 526 28.58 -7.48 -0.24
CA ARG A 526 28.59 -7.54 -1.72
C ARG A 526 29.49 -8.64 -2.25
N TYR A 527 30.63 -8.86 -1.59
CA TYR A 527 31.58 -9.88 -2.01
C TYR A 527 31.04 -11.30 -1.79
N THR A 528 30.39 -11.56 -0.68
CA THR A 528 29.86 -12.88 -0.31
C THR A 528 28.40 -13.10 -0.74
N THR A 529 27.68 -12.05 -1.10
CA THR A 529 26.22 -11.99 -1.28
C THR A 529 25.40 -12.19 0.02
N GLN A 530 26.04 -12.09 1.19
CA GLN A 530 25.39 -12.28 2.47
C GLN A 530 24.26 -11.26 2.70
N GLY A 531 23.07 -11.73 3.06
CA GLY A 531 21.90 -10.90 3.32
C GLY A 531 21.37 -10.12 2.11
N MET A 532 21.71 -10.54 0.87
CA MET A 532 21.28 -9.90 -0.37
C MET A 532 20.05 -10.59 -1.02
N ALA A 533 19.54 -11.64 -0.42
CA ALA A 533 18.39 -12.37 -0.90
C ALA A 533 17.05 -11.77 -0.38
N THR A 534 15.93 -12.42 -0.68
CA THR A 534 14.57 -11.93 -0.36
C THR A 534 14.29 -11.83 1.14
N ASP A 535 15.00 -12.59 1.99
CA ASP A 535 14.99 -12.49 3.45
C ASP A 535 15.75 -11.28 4.00
N GLN A 536 16.58 -10.64 3.17
CA GLN A 536 17.42 -9.48 3.50
C GLN A 536 18.32 -9.71 4.72
N GLY A 537 18.69 -10.96 4.97
CA GLY A 537 19.57 -11.35 6.08
C GLY A 537 18.97 -11.14 7.46
N LYS A 538 17.64 -11.13 7.63
CA LYS A 538 16.98 -10.89 8.93
C LYS A 538 17.51 -11.79 10.03
N GLY A 539 17.71 -13.10 9.75
CA GLY A 539 18.30 -14.04 10.70
C GLY A 539 19.81 -14.11 10.70
N SER A 540 20.49 -13.67 9.62
CA SER A 540 21.93 -13.93 9.38
C SER A 540 22.83 -12.72 9.57
N ASN A 541 22.35 -11.49 9.42
CA ASN A 541 23.20 -10.28 9.41
C ASN A 541 24.03 -10.11 10.68
N VAL A 542 23.43 -10.30 11.87
CA VAL A 542 24.16 -10.11 13.15
C VAL A 542 25.26 -11.14 13.33
N ILE A 543 25.02 -12.39 12.93
CA ILE A 543 26.04 -13.47 12.97
C ILE A 543 27.19 -13.13 12.03
N ALA A 544 26.89 -12.70 10.81
CA ALA A 544 27.90 -12.32 9.83
C ALA A 544 28.75 -11.13 10.30
N ILE A 545 28.13 -10.10 10.90
CA ILE A 545 28.83 -8.94 11.47
C ILE A 545 29.75 -9.37 12.64
N ALA A 546 29.26 -10.23 13.54
CA ALA A 546 30.04 -10.72 14.66
C ALA A 546 31.30 -11.51 14.21
N LEU A 547 31.11 -12.37 13.20
CA LEU A 547 32.22 -13.14 12.62
C LEU A 547 33.20 -12.27 11.81
N LEU A 548 32.69 -11.22 11.16
CA LEU A 548 33.51 -10.23 10.48
C LEU A 548 34.37 -9.44 11.50
N ALA A 549 33.75 -9.01 12.60
CA ALA A 549 34.43 -8.31 13.70
C ALA A 549 35.57 -9.17 14.28
N ASP A 550 35.28 -10.43 14.62
CA ASP A 550 36.25 -11.39 15.14
C ASP A 550 37.42 -11.60 14.16
N ALA A 551 37.10 -11.86 12.87
CA ALA A 551 38.15 -12.09 11.85
C ALA A 551 38.98 -10.84 11.56
N SER A 552 38.43 -9.64 11.73
CA SER A 552 39.13 -8.36 11.51
C SER A 552 39.87 -7.82 12.75
N GLY A 553 39.67 -8.43 13.93
CA GLY A 553 40.17 -7.95 15.21
C GLY A 553 39.50 -6.67 15.73
N GLU A 554 38.24 -6.45 15.32
CA GLU A 554 37.44 -5.29 15.68
C GLU A 554 36.34 -5.67 16.68
N THR A 555 35.65 -4.66 17.25
CA THR A 555 34.44 -4.87 18.02
C THR A 555 33.24 -4.93 17.09
N ILE A 556 32.11 -5.57 17.49
CA ILE A 556 30.88 -5.58 16.73
C ILE A 556 30.34 -4.14 16.54
N GLU A 557 30.44 -3.30 17.55
CA GLU A 557 30.08 -1.88 17.50
C GLU A 557 30.92 -1.12 16.47
N GLY A 558 32.26 -1.33 16.47
CA GLY A 558 33.21 -0.70 15.54
C GLY A 558 33.01 -1.17 14.09
N THR A 559 32.66 -2.44 13.88
CA THR A 559 32.34 -3.01 12.57
C THR A 559 31.05 -2.42 12.00
N GLY A 560 30.10 -2.06 12.85
CA GLY A 560 28.83 -1.43 12.47
C GLY A 560 27.81 -2.41 11.92
N THR A 561 26.86 -1.90 11.17
CA THR A 561 25.74 -2.69 10.62
C THR A 561 25.48 -2.39 9.16
N THR A 562 24.75 -3.27 8.48
CA THR A 562 24.29 -3.06 7.11
C THR A 562 23.24 -1.95 7.03
N THR A 563 23.16 -1.27 5.89
CA THR A 563 22.10 -0.29 5.62
C THR A 563 20.82 -0.99 5.21
N PHE A 564 19.72 -0.73 5.94
CA PHE A 564 18.40 -1.20 5.59
C PHE A 564 17.66 -0.16 4.76
N ARG A 565 16.97 -0.61 3.71
CA ARG A 565 16.23 0.24 2.75
C ARG A 565 14.86 -0.34 2.46
N PRO A 566 13.87 0.49 2.11
CA PRO A 566 12.60 -0.02 1.58
C PRO A 566 12.80 -0.86 0.31
N PRO A 567 11.98 -1.90 0.10
CA PRO A 567 10.94 -2.40 0.99
C PRO A 567 11.47 -3.37 2.06
N TYR A 568 10.82 -3.39 3.23
CA TYR A 568 11.11 -4.34 4.33
C TYR A 568 10.95 -5.82 3.91
N THR A 569 9.98 -6.09 3.06
CA THR A 569 9.74 -7.40 2.43
C THR A 569 9.40 -7.20 0.96
N SER A 570 9.54 -8.25 0.16
CA SER A 570 9.19 -8.20 -1.27
C SER A 570 7.71 -7.85 -1.44
N ILE A 571 7.43 -6.92 -2.35
CA ILE A 571 6.08 -6.47 -2.69
C ILE A 571 5.87 -6.57 -4.21
N PRO A 572 4.66 -6.94 -4.69
CA PRO A 572 4.35 -6.98 -6.10
C PRO A 572 4.39 -5.58 -6.73
N ILE A 573 5.07 -5.43 -7.86
CA ILE A 573 5.10 -4.17 -8.61
C ILE A 573 3.68 -3.77 -9.06
N ALA A 574 2.85 -4.74 -9.42
CA ALA A 574 1.47 -4.52 -9.83
C ALA A 574 0.61 -3.84 -8.74
N ALA A 575 0.83 -4.19 -7.45
CA ALA A 575 0.12 -3.54 -6.34
C ALA A 575 0.44 -2.03 -6.24
N ILE A 576 1.67 -1.61 -6.59
CA ILE A 576 2.04 -0.19 -6.65
C ILE A 576 1.48 0.47 -7.90
N GLY A 577 1.48 -0.24 -9.03
CA GLY A 577 0.99 0.24 -10.30
C GLY A 577 -0.53 0.38 -10.38
N SER A 578 -1.26 -0.33 -9.52
CA SER A 578 -2.72 -0.35 -9.49
C SER A 578 -3.34 -0.61 -10.88
N SER A 579 -4.16 0.31 -11.37
CA SER A 579 -4.87 0.21 -12.65
C SER A 579 -4.02 0.54 -13.89
N GLY A 580 -2.72 0.82 -13.72
CA GLY A 580 -1.82 1.08 -14.86
C GLY A 580 -1.52 -0.20 -15.65
N LYS A 581 -1.87 -0.23 -16.94
CA LYS A 581 -1.68 -1.38 -17.84
C LYS A 581 -0.96 -0.99 -19.12
N ASP A 582 -0.18 -1.90 -19.66
CA ASP A 582 0.36 -2.05 -21.01
C ASP A 582 1.35 -0.99 -21.54
N LYS A 583 1.08 0.28 -21.50
CA LYS A 583 1.87 1.30 -22.21
C LYS A 583 3.04 1.89 -21.41
N GLY A 584 4.03 1.12 -21.03
CA GLY A 584 5.33 1.61 -20.55
C GLY A 584 5.29 2.90 -19.72
N PHE A 585 5.87 3.99 -20.26
CA PHE A 585 5.96 5.30 -19.61
C PHE A 585 4.71 6.18 -19.76
N ALA A 586 3.74 5.81 -20.57
CA ALA A 586 2.44 6.46 -20.74
C ALA A 586 1.30 5.47 -20.52
N PRO A 587 1.10 4.98 -19.28
CA PRO A 587 0.12 3.95 -18.98
C PRO A 587 -1.30 4.46 -19.24
N GLU A 588 -2.15 3.59 -19.75
CA GLU A 588 -3.59 3.84 -19.80
C GLU A 588 -4.17 3.81 -18.38
N ARG A 589 -5.01 4.79 -18.07
CA ARG A 589 -5.72 4.85 -16.80
C ARG A 589 -7.20 4.55 -17.06
N LEU A 590 -7.70 3.50 -16.43
CA LEU A 590 -9.06 3.02 -16.61
C LEU A 590 -9.87 3.26 -15.33
N THR A 591 -11.11 3.71 -15.49
CA THR A 591 -12.04 3.81 -14.36
C THR A 591 -12.60 2.42 -14.03
N THR A 592 -13.16 2.27 -12.84
CA THR A 592 -13.80 1.01 -12.42
C THR A 592 -15.04 0.66 -13.24
N THR A 593 -15.55 1.58 -14.06
CA THR A 593 -16.71 1.38 -14.96
C THR A 593 -16.31 1.13 -16.40
N HIS A 594 -14.99 1.07 -16.71
CA HIS A 594 -14.50 0.95 -18.07
C HIS A 594 -15.13 -0.23 -18.82
N ASP A 595 -15.03 -1.43 -18.24
CA ASP A 595 -15.54 -2.65 -18.87
C ASP A 595 -17.08 -2.61 -19.03
N THR A 596 -17.80 -2.01 -18.09
CA THR A 596 -19.25 -1.80 -18.22
C THR A 596 -19.56 -0.85 -19.36
N SER A 597 -18.78 0.22 -19.53
CA SER A 597 -18.96 1.17 -20.64
C SER A 597 -18.66 0.53 -21.99
N ILE A 598 -17.61 -0.30 -22.09
CA ILE A 598 -17.30 -1.09 -23.30
C ILE A 598 -18.45 -2.07 -23.61
N LYS A 599 -18.99 -2.78 -22.61
CA LYS A 599 -20.17 -3.67 -22.80
C LYS A 599 -21.42 -2.91 -23.27
N LEU A 600 -21.53 -1.64 -22.91
CA LEU A 600 -22.58 -0.74 -23.42
C LEU A 600 -22.23 -0.11 -24.77
N THR A 601 -21.17 -0.57 -25.41
CA THR A 601 -20.68 -0.13 -26.72
C THR A 601 -20.30 1.36 -26.81
N ALA A 602 -19.92 1.96 -25.68
CA ALA A 602 -19.53 3.36 -25.63
C ALA A 602 -18.15 3.56 -26.29
N PRO A 603 -18.00 4.45 -27.27
CA PRO A 603 -16.70 4.89 -27.72
C PRO A 603 -15.95 5.63 -26.60
N MET A 604 -14.67 5.32 -26.45
CA MET A 604 -13.84 5.89 -25.40
C MET A 604 -13.00 7.06 -25.92
N VAL A 605 -12.84 8.09 -25.11
CA VAL A 605 -11.96 9.25 -25.37
C VAL A 605 -10.98 9.42 -24.24
N GLU A 606 -9.76 9.81 -24.57
CA GLU A 606 -8.69 10.07 -23.61
C GLU A 606 -8.84 11.49 -23.01
N ALA A 607 -8.74 11.57 -21.68
CA ALA A 607 -8.71 12.80 -20.92
C ALA A 607 -7.65 12.69 -19.82
N GLY A 608 -6.49 13.33 -20.01
CA GLY A 608 -5.37 13.31 -19.06
C GLY A 608 -4.92 11.89 -18.69
N LEU A 609 -4.70 11.03 -19.68
CA LEU A 609 -4.35 9.61 -19.59
C LEU A 609 -5.53 8.68 -19.15
N TRP A 610 -6.67 9.22 -18.77
CA TRP A 610 -7.85 8.43 -18.45
C TRP A 610 -8.71 8.20 -19.68
N TYR A 611 -9.25 6.99 -19.82
CA TYR A 611 -10.27 6.68 -20.81
C TYR A 611 -11.65 6.90 -20.24
N ARG A 612 -12.47 7.71 -20.93
CA ARG A 612 -13.84 8.05 -20.54
C ARG A 612 -14.82 7.77 -21.69
N PRO A 613 -16.05 7.32 -21.40
CA PRO A 613 -17.06 7.15 -22.44
C PRO A 613 -17.41 8.49 -23.10
N SER A 614 -17.33 8.56 -24.43
CA SER A 614 -17.71 9.73 -25.21
C SER A 614 -19.24 9.90 -25.21
N TYR A 615 -19.93 8.84 -25.57
CA TYR A 615 -21.41 8.73 -25.53
C TYR A 615 -21.81 7.26 -25.43
N TYR A 616 -23.11 6.98 -25.20
CA TYR A 616 -23.64 5.62 -25.11
C TYR A 616 -24.67 5.41 -26.22
N PRO A 617 -24.35 4.75 -27.35
CA PRO A 617 -25.25 4.55 -28.46
C PRO A 617 -26.41 3.63 -28.10
N LYS A 618 -27.59 3.86 -28.70
CA LYS A 618 -28.74 2.97 -28.62
C LYS A 618 -29.14 2.45 -30.01
N ILE A 619 -29.78 1.30 -30.04
CA ILE A 619 -30.28 0.71 -31.29
C ILE A 619 -31.24 1.71 -31.95
N GLY A 620 -31.02 1.99 -33.25
CA GLY A 620 -31.81 2.96 -34.04
C GLY A 620 -31.19 4.36 -34.10
N GLU A 621 -30.07 4.62 -33.40
CA GLU A 621 -29.25 5.83 -33.56
C GLU A 621 -28.19 5.61 -34.62
N TYR A 622 -28.01 6.58 -35.51
CA TYR A 622 -27.11 6.44 -36.68
C TYR A 622 -25.81 7.25 -36.56
N ASP A 623 -25.79 8.21 -35.64
CA ASP A 623 -24.61 9.04 -35.40
C ASP A 623 -24.50 9.42 -33.91
N TRP A 624 -23.32 9.93 -33.56
CA TRP A 624 -22.98 10.33 -32.19
C TRP A 624 -23.87 11.49 -31.67
N LEU A 625 -24.31 12.40 -32.58
CA LEU A 625 -25.09 13.57 -32.19
C LEU A 625 -26.48 13.17 -31.73
N GLN A 626 -27.09 12.14 -32.34
CA GLN A 626 -28.40 11.61 -31.90
C GLN A 626 -28.29 11.03 -30.50
N SER A 627 -27.24 10.24 -30.22
CA SER A 627 -26.97 9.71 -28.88
C SER A 627 -26.76 10.84 -27.88
N CYS A 628 -25.91 11.80 -28.20
CA CYS A 628 -25.62 12.96 -27.36
C CYS A 628 -26.87 13.76 -27.04
N ASN A 629 -27.70 14.09 -28.05
CA ASN A 629 -28.95 14.83 -27.85
C ASN A 629 -29.94 14.08 -26.98
N ARG A 630 -30.10 12.79 -27.14
CA ARG A 630 -30.92 11.95 -26.27
C ARG A 630 -30.44 11.97 -24.84
N GLU A 631 -29.11 11.87 -24.63
CA GLU A 631 -28.51 11.91 -23.30
C GLU A 631 -28.74 13.26 -22.62
N VAL A 632 -28.53 14.37 -23.33
CA VAL A 632 -28.81 15.72 -22.82
C VAL A 632 -30.28 15.86 -22.43
N LEU A 633 -31.20 15.46 -23.30
CA LEU A 633 -32.64 15.51 -23.00
C LEU A 633 -33.02 14.62 -21.82
N SER A 634 -32.39 13.45 -21.70
CA SER A 634 -32.60 12.55 -20.55
C SER A 634 -32.21 13.20 -19.24
N VAL A 635 -31.09 13.89 -19.18
CA VAL A 635 -30.65 14.65 -17.99
C VAL A 635 -31.60 15.80 -17.69
N ARG A 636 -32.06 16.57 -18.72
CA ARG A 636 -32.94 17.70 -18.54
C ARG A 636 -34.34 17.33 -18.07
N GLN A 637 -34.87 16.19 -18.54
CA GLN A 637 -36.26 15.78 -18.31
C GLN A 637 -36.40 14.72 -17.21
N ASN A 638 -35.38 13.91 -16.99
CA ASN A 638 -35.42 12.78 -16.05
C ASN A 638 -34.24 12.76 -15.11
N VAL A 639 -33.28 11.87 -15.38
CA VAL A 639 -32.03 11.72 -14.63
C VAL A 639 -30.95 11.07 -15.48
N GLY A 640 -29.70 11.54 -15.35
CA GLY A 640 -28.54 10.96 -16.00
C GLY A 640 -27.44 10.62 -14.99
N ILE A 641 -26.73 9.53 -15.27
CA ILE A 641 -25.57 9.08 -14.50
C ILE A 641 -24.31 9.24 -15.34
N CYS A 642 -23.31 9.93 -14.81
CA CYS A 642 -22.01 10.07 -15.46
C CYS A 642 -20.87 9.67 -14.52
N ASP A 643 -19.92 8.91 -15.04
CA ASP A 643 -18.69 8.58 -14.31
C ASP A 643 -17.75 9.81 -14.32
N VAL A 644 -17.55 10.41 -13.14
CA VAL A 644 -16.64 11.54 -12.89
C VAL A 644 -15.45 11.15 -12.01
N SER A 645 -15.16 9.85 -11.91
CA SER A 645 -14.07 9.31 -11.10
C SER A 645 -12.70 9.86 -11.48
N THR A 646 -12.55 10.35 -12.70
CA THR A 646 -11.26 10.85 -13.23
C THR A 646 -10.89 12.26 -12.77
N LEU A 647 -11.84 13.03 -12.19
CA LEU A 647 -11.52 14.33 -11.59
C LEU A 647 -10.42 14.16 -10.54
N GLY A 648 -9.42 15.02 -10.56
CA GLY A 648 -8.40 15.02 -9.53
C GLY A 648 -9.04 15.24 -8.16
N LYS A 649 -8.71 14.39 -7.19
CA LYS A 649 -9.18 14.46 -5.81
C LYS A 649 -7.96 14.55 -4.91
N ILE A 650 -7.85 15.63 -4.15
CA ILE A 650 -6.73 15.86 -3.22
C ILE A 650 -7.33 16.04 -1.84
N GLU A 651 -6.95 15.18 -0.91
CA GLU A 651 -7.35 15.28 0.48
C GLU A 651 -6.30 16.08 1.26
N LEU A 652 -6.77 17.08 2.01
CA LEU A 652 -5.93 17.91 2.85
C LEU A 652 -6.33 17.73 4.31
N HIS A 653 -5.34 17.63 5.19
CA HIS A 653 -5.55 17.38 6.61
C HIS A 653 -4.58 18.23 7.45
N GLY A 654 -5.07 18.84 8.50
CA GLY A 654 -4.27 19.64 9.44
C GLY A 654 -5.02 20.86 9.97
N LYS A 655 -4.61 21.35 11.12
CA LYS A 655 -5.25 22.49 11.81
C LYS A 655 -5.19 23.79 10.98
N ASP A 656 -4.17 23.93 10.13
CA ASP A 656 -3.93 25.16 9.35
C ASP A 656 -4.43 25.05 7.89
N THR A 657 -5.18 23.96 7.55
CA THR A 657 -5.65 23.71 6.18
C THR A 657 -6.52 24.84 5.63
N ALA A 658 -7.40 25.44 6.44
CA ALA A 658 -8.23 26.57 6.03
C ALA A 658 -7.37 27.79 5.65
N GLN A 659 -6.30 28.07 6.40
CA GLN A 659 -5.36 29.16 6.13
C GLN A 659 -4.58 28.88 4.83
N PHE A 660 -4.12 27.65 4.63
CA PHE A 660 -3.41 27.22 3.43
C PHE A 660 -4.29 27.38 2.18
N LEU A 661 -5.52 26.83 2.20
CA LEU A 661 -6.45 26.98 1.08
C LEU A 661 -6.82 28.45 0.82
N ASN A 662 -6.87 29.26 1.86
CA ASN A 662 -7.15 30.68 1.74
C ASN A 662 -6.02 31.43 1.02
N PHE A 663 -4.79 30.94 1.04
CA PHE A 663 -3.66 31.50 0.27
C PHE A 663 -3.58 30.94 -1.15
N VAL A 664 -3.92 29.66 -1.34
CA VAL A 664 -3.90 28.99 -2.66
C VAL A 664 -4.99 29.52 -3.59
N TYR A 665 -6.22 29.69 -3.07
CA TYR A 665 -7.34 30.14 -3.88
C TYR A 665 -7.53 31.66 -3.86
N ALA A 666 -7.97 32.22 -4.97
CA ALA A 666 -8.28 33.66 -5.09
C ALA A 666 -9.45 34.10 -4.19
N ASN A 667 -10.44 33.21 -3.99
CA ASN A 667 -11.58 33.45 -3.11
C ASN A 667 -11.35 32.89 -1.68
N SER A 668 -12.17 33.34 -0.70
CA SER A 668 -11.96 33.03 0.71
C SER A 668 -12.42 31.62 1.08
N PHE A 669 -11.62 30.88 1.85
CA PHE A 669 -11.93 29.57 2.41
C PHE A 669 -12.00 29.54 3.94
N SER A 670 -11.52 30.59 4.63
CA SER A 670 -11.55 30.68 6.10
C SER A 670 -12.95 30.59 6.70
N SER A 671 -13.97 31.05 5.98
CA SER A 671 -15.38 31.02 6.40
C SER A 671 -16.19 29.81 5.90
N LEU A 672 -15.53 28.79 5.31
CA LEU A 672 -16.22 27.60 4.85
C LEU A 672 -16.59 26.73 6.06
N ALA A 673 -17.89 26.51 6.28
CA ALA A 673 -18.37 25.68 7.39
C ALA A 673 -18.16 24.17 7.10
N VAL A 674 -18.05 23.36 8.15
CA VAL A 674 -18.05 21.90 8.05
C VAL A 674 -19.35 21.43 7.38
N GLY A 675 -19.26 20.44 6.51
CA GLY A 675 -20.40 19.94 5.73
C GLY A 675 -20.76 20.81 4.52
N ARG A 676 -19.88 21.74 4.11
CA ARG A 676 -20.11 22.65 2.97
C ARG A 676 -19.02 22.52 1.92
N VAL A 677 -19.41 22.75 0.66
CA VAL A 677 -18.55 22.84 -0.52
C VAL A 677 -18.42 24.29 -0.96
N ARG A 678 -17.29 24.65 -1.53
CA ARG A 678 -17.07 25.94 -2.18
C ARG A 678 -16.32 25.75 -3.48
N TYR A 679 -16.79 26.37 -4.54
CA TYR A 679 -16.07 26.49 -5.80
C TYR A 679 -14.89 27.46 -5.62
N GLY A 680 -13.71 27.10 -6.06
CA GLY A 680 -12.48 27.83 -5.92
C GLY A 680 -11.80 28.11 -7.25
N LEU A 681 -11.14 29.24 -7.34
CA LEU A 681 -10.33 29.64 -8.50
C LEU A 681 -8.89 29.79 -8.08
N MET A 682 -7.97 29.05 -8.72
CA MET A 682 -6.53 29.15 -8.52
C MET A 682 -5.90 30.01 -9.61
N LEU A 683 -4.98 30.92 -9.20
CA LEU A 683 -4.17 31.70 -10.12
C LEU A 683 -2.70 31.22 -10.03
N ARG A 684 -2.00 31.40 -11.13
CA ARG A 684 -0.53 31.39 -11.16
C ARG A 684 0.00 32.72 -10.60
N GLU A 685 1.28 32.75 -10.30
CA GLU A 685 1.95 33.95 -9.78
C GLU A 685 1.85 35.15 -10.73
N ASP A 686 1.72 34.92 -12.04
CA ASP A 686 1.58 35.95 -13.08
C ASP A 686 0.14 36.50 -13.21
N GLY A 687 -0.82 35.98 -12.42
CA GLY A 687 -2.21 36.41 -12.34
C GLY A 687 -3.17 35.78 -13.33
N PHE A 688 -2.71 34.87 -14.17
CA PHE A 688 -3.58 34.06 -15.02
C PHE A 688 -4.20 32.87 -14.26
N VAL A 689 -5.36 32.43 -14.73
CA VAL A 689 -6.03 31.26 -14.13
C VAL A 689 -5.20 30.01 -14.38
N MET A 690 -4.97 29.22 -13.32
CA MET A 690 -4.27 27.95 -13.34
C MET A 690 -5.22 26.76 -13.45
N ASP A 691 -6.21 26.70 -12.56
CA ASP A 691 -7.23 25.66 -12.49
C ASP A 691 -8.42 26.14 -11.66
N ASP A 692 -9.51 25.43 -11.76
CA ASP A 692 -10.70 25.63 -10.94
C ASP A 692 -11.17 24.28 -10.36
N GLY A 693 -12.03 24.37 -9.35
CA GLY A 693 -12.59 23.16 -8.77
C GLY A 693 -13.39 23.43 -7.51
N THR A 694 -13.83 22.35 -6.87
CA THR A 694 -14.56 22.45 -5.61
C THR A 694 -13.71 21.99 -4.44
N SER A 695 -13.90 22.63 -3.28
CA SER A 695 -13.33 22.17 -2.02
C SER A 695 -14.42 21.96 -0.99
N ALA A 696 -14.51 20.73 -0.48
CA ALA A 696 -15.47 20.30 0.53
C ALA A 696 -14.80 20.24 1.90
N ARG A 697 -15.36 20.88 2.93
CA ARG A 697 -14.91 20.74 4.31
C ARG A 697 -15.62 19.57 4.97
N ILE A 698 -14.98 18.41 5.01
CA ILE A 698 -15.55 17.16 5.53
C ILE A 698 -15.62 17.16 7.07
N SER A 699 -14.56 17.67 7.72
CA SER A 699 -14.50 17.85 9.17
C SER A 699 -13.75 19.13 9.49
N GLU A 700 -13.53 19.42 10.78
CA GLU A 700 -12.86 20.64 11.22
C GLU A 700 -11.51 20.85 10.52
N ASN A 701 -10.71 19.79 10.43
CA ASN A 701 -9.34 19.80 9.91
C ASN A 701 -9.15 18.98 8.64
N SER A 702 -10.23 18.53 7.99
CA SER A 702 -10.17 17.69 6.79
C SER A 702 -10.96 18.31 5.65
N TYR A 703 -10.29 18.43 4.49
CA TYR A 703 -10.87 18.99 3.27
C TYR A 703 -10.61 18.03 2.10
N LEU A 704 -11.54 17.99 1.17
CA LEU A 704 -11.37 17.33 -0.12
C LEU A 704 -11.50 18.38 -1.21
N MET A 705 -10.43 18.63 -1.97
CA MET A 705 -10.48 19.48 -3.15
C MET A 705 -10.51 18.62 -4.43
N THR A 706 -11.27 19.11 -5.41
CA THR A 706 -11.29 18.54 -6.76
C THR A 706 -10.58 19.46 -7.74
N THR A 707 -10.02 18.90 -8.80
CA THR A 707 -9.32 19.60 -9.87
C THR A 707 -9.82 19.10 -11.22
N THR A 708 -9.52 19.83 -12.29
CA THR A 708 -9.65 19.29 -13.64
C THR A 708 -8.83 17.99 -13.78
N THR A 709 -9.36 17.00 -14.50
CA THR A 709 -8.69 15.68 -14.68
C THR A 709 -7.24 15.83 -15.13
N ALA A 710 -6.98 16.63 -16.17
CA ALA A 710 -5.64 16.81 -16.72
C ALA A 710 -4.73 17.66 -15.81
N ALA A 711 -5.29 18.53 -14.98
CA ALA A 711 -4.53 19.43 -14.12
C ALA A 711 -4.13 18.80 -12.77
N ALA A 712 -4.65 17.64 -12.40
CA ALA A 712 -4.46 17.03 -11.07
C ALA A 712 -2.99 16.98 -10.63
N GLY A 713 -2.07 16.55 -11.51
CA GLY A 713 -0.65 16.49 -11.22
C GLY A 713 0.01 17.86 -11.10
N SER A 714 -0.42 18.81 -11.89
CA SER A 714 0.09 20.20 -11.84
C SER A 714 -0.35 20.91 -10.57
N VAL A 715 -1.61 20.71 -10.16
CA VAL A 715 -2.13 21.23 -8.89
C VAL A 715 -1.40 20.61 -7.70
N MET A 716 -1.17 19.29 -7.69
CA MET A 716 -0.37 18.67 -6.61
C MET A 716 1.01 19.31 -6.47
N ARG A 717 1.74 19.48 -7.59
CA ARG A 717 3.06 20.16 -7.58
C ARG A 717 2.97 21.60 -7.09
N HIS A 718 1.91 22.31 -7.47
CA HIS A 718 1.67 23.67 -7.02
C HIS A 718 1.44 23.75 -5.51
N LEU A 719 0.63 22.87 -4.95
CA LEU A 719 0.40 22.79 -3.50
C LEU A 719 1.70 22.50 -2.74
N ASP A 720 2.51 21.54 -3.24
CA ASP A 720 3.83 21.23 -2.67
C ASP A 720 4.75 22.47 -2.70
N PHE A 721 4.83 23.15 -3.83
CA PHE A 721 5.64 24.35 -3.99
C PHE A 721 5.19 25.47 -3.04
N VAL A 722 3.88 25.74 -2.97
CA VAL A 722 3.33 26.77 -2.07
C VAL A 722 3.62 26.43 -0.61
N HIS A 723 3.44 25.17 -0.20
CA HIS A 723 3.73 24.76 1.16
C HIS A 723 5.21 24.93 1.50
N GLN A 724 6.11 24.44 0.63
CA GLN A 724 7.55 24.45 0.91
C GLN A 724 8.18 25.83 0.80
N ALA A 725 7.73 26.65 -0.17
CA ALA A 725 8.37 27.91 -0.48
C ALA A 725 7.76 29.10 0.24
N TYR A 726 6.45 29.10 0.48
CA TYR A 726 5.74 30.27 1.04
C TYR A 726 5.23 30.04 2.46
N LEU A 727 4.80 28.82 2.80
CA LEU A 727 4.08 28.53 4.05
C LEU A 727 4.60 27.25 4.73
N PRO A 728 5.93 27.08 4.92
CA PRO A 728 6.51 25.85 5.44
C PRO A 728 6.14 25.58 6.92
N GLU A 729 5.73 26.61 7.66
CA GLU A 729 5.35 26.52 9.06
C GLU A 729 3.92 25.99 9.28
N LEU A 730 3.08 25.97 8.26
CA LEU A 730 1.69 25.54 8.40
C LEU A 730 1.60 24.00 8.59
N ASN A 731 0.82 23.61 9.57
CA ASN A 731 0.48 22.21 9.78
C ASN A 731 -0.63 21.79 8.81
N VAL A 732 -0.23 21.45 7.60
CA VAL A 732 -1.09 20.92 6.55
C VAL A 732 -0.38 19.76 5.85
N LYS A 733 -1.13 18.71 5.57
CA LYS A 733 -0.68 17.57 4.78
C LYS A 733 -1.72 17.32 3.69
N PHE A 734 -1.25 16.94 2.52
CA PHE A 734 -2.15 16.70 1.37
C PHE A 734 -1.65 15.50 0.56
N VAL A 735 -2.60 14.77 -0.01
CA VAL A 735 -2.32 13.58 -0.82
C VAL A 735 -3.38 13.43 -1.90
N SER A 736 -2.95 12.97 -3.08
CA SER A 736 -3.89 12.61 -4.15
C SER A 736 -4.63 11.33 -3.78
N VAL A 737 -5.95 11.38 -3.77
CA VAL A 737 -6.86 10.27 -3.50
C VAL A 737 -7.74 9.94 -4.70
N THR A 738 -7.34 10.35 -5.89
CA THR A 738 -8.11 10.19 -7.13
C THR A 738 -8.51 8.73 -7.37
N GLU A 739 -7.59 7.81 -7.17
CA GLU A 739 -7.81 6.38 -7.43
C GLU A 739 -8.47 5.63 -6.27
N GLN A 740 -8.59 6.27 -5.11
CA GLN A 740 -9.30 5.69 -3.96
C GLN A 740 -10.81 5.71 -4.12
N TRP A 741 -11.34 6.67 -4.92
CA TRP A 741 -12.76 6.95 -4.99
C TRP A 741 -13.30 6.84 -6.41
N ALA A 742 -14.24 5.92 -6.63
CA ALA A 742 -15.14 5.99 -7.78
C ALA A 742 -16.22 7.02 -7.46
N GLN A 743 -16.50 7.95 -8.38
CA GLN A 743 -17.41 9.07 -8.16
C GLN A 743 -18.35 9.22 -9.35
N PHE A 744 -19.66 9.32 -9.07
CA PHE A 744 -20.71 9.37 -10.07
C PHE A 744 -21.55 10.62 -9.91
N ALA A 745 -21.70 11.39 -10.97
CA ALA A 745 -22.67 12.48 -11.05
C ALA A 745 -24.04 11.90 -11.36
N VAL A 746 -25.02 12.24 -10.52
CA VAL A 746 -26.44 11.90 -10.65
C VAL A 746 -27.18 13.21 -10.84
N SER A 747 -27.58 13.51 -12.07
CA SER A 747 -28.09 14.85 -12.45
C SER A 747 -29.45 14.78 -13.12
N GLY A 748 -30.35 15.69 -12.81
CA GLY A 748 -31.67 15.81 -13.39
C GLY A 748 -32.77 15.90 -12.34
N PRO A 749 -34.01 16.23 -12.76
CA PRO A 749 -35.15 16.42 -11.84
C PRO A 749 -35.45 15.23 -10.91
N LYS A 750 -35.16 14.01 -11.36
CA LYS A 750 -35.37 12.78 -10.58
C LYS A 750 -34.08 12.27 -9.86
N SER A 751 -33.08 13.09 -9.76
CA SER A 751 -31.79 12.70 -9.12
C SER A 751 -31.95 12.38 -7.63
N THR A 752 -32.82 13.11 -6.92
CA THR A 752 -33.11 12.82 -5.49
C THR A 752 -33.70 11.43 -5.30
N ASP A 753 -34.62 11.00 -6.22
CA ASP A 753 -35.25 9.67 -6.15
C ASP A 753 -34.21 8.54 -6.34
N VAL A 754 -33.24 8.74 -7.24
CA VAL A 754 -32.14 7.77 -7.44
C VAL A 754 -31.24 7.72 -6.22
N ILE A 755 -30.83 8.86 -5.68
CA ILE A 755 -29.99 8.91 -4.47
C ILE A 755 -30.71 8.26 -3.29
N SER A 756 -31.98 8.57 -3.09
CA SER A 756 -32.78 7.99 -2.01
C SER A 756 -32.89 6.46 -2.08
N SER A 757 -32.94 5.89 -3.31
CA SER A 757 -33.09 4.44 -3.49
C SER A 757 -31.84 3.64 -3.15
N VAL A 758 -30.64 4.26 -3.14
CA VAL A 758 -29.36 3.59 -2.87
C VAL A 758 -28.81 3.88 -1.48
N MET A 759 -29.34 4.86 -0.77
CA MET A 759 -28.88 5.28 0.56
C MET A 759 -29.43 4.38 1.66
N ASP A 760 -28.63 4.14 2.68
CA ASP A 760 -29.10 3.47 3.89
C ASP A 760 -29.94 4.41 4.74
N GLY A 761 -31.12 3.98 5.10
CA GLY A 761 -32.07 4.77 5.90
C GLY A 761 -32.88 5.77 5.07
N THR A 762 -33.56 6.70 5.76
CA THR A 762 -34.41 7.70 5.10
C THR A 762 -33.58 8.89 4.65
N PHE A 763 -33.54 9.15 3.36
CA PHE A 763 -32.92 10.34 2.78
C PHE A 763 -33.88 11.53 2.84
N HIS A 764 -33.44 12.62 3.50
CA HIS A 764 -34.20 13.86 3.55
C HIS A 764 -33.48 14.96 2.77
N GLU A 765 -34.04 15.38 1.64
CA GLU A 765 -33.44 16.40 0.77
C GLU A 765 -33.14 17.71 1.51
N LYS A 766 -33.94 18.08 2.50
CA LYS A 766 -33.71 19.29 3.33
C LYS A 766 -32.39 19.29 4.08
N ASP A 767 -31.84 18.13 4.39
CA ASP A 767 -30.56 17.99 5.08
C ASP A 767 -29.37 18.23 4.12
N TRP A 768 -29.65 18.25 2.81
CA TRP A 768 -28.68 18.40 1.73
C TRP A 768 -28.94 19.66 0.89
N PRO A 769 -28.84 20.87 1.44
CA PRO A 769 -28.99 22.08 0.65
C PRO A 769 -27.87 22.22 -0.39
N PHE A 770 -28.10 22.99 -1.44
CA PHE A 770 -27.07 23.23 -2.48
C PHE A 770 -25.71 23.58 -1.87
N MET A 771 -24.66 22.97 -2.38
CA MET A 771 -23.28 23.01 -1.85
C MET A 771 -23.12 22.35 -0.47
N ALA A 772 -23.93 21.40 -0.09
CA ALA A 772 -23.70 20.54 1.08
C ALA A 772 -22.78 19.37 0.71
N CYS A 773 -22.06 18.82 1.70
CA CYS A 773 -21.31 17.58 1.60
C CYS A 773 -21.30 16.83 2.92
N GLY A 774 -21.06 15.52 2.88
CA GLY A 774 -20.94 14.72 4.08
C GLY A 774 -20.69 13.24 3.81
N GLU A 775 -20.38 12.53 4.87
CA GLU A 775 -20.28 11.08 4.84
C GLU A 775 -21.67 10.46 4.95
N VAL A 776 -21.90 9.42 4.16
CA VAL A 776 -23.14 8.67 4.07
C VAL A 776 -22.85 7.17 4.03
N LYS A 777 -23.89 6.36 4.09
CA LYS A 777 -23.77 4.93 3.82
C LYS A 777 -24.64 4.55 2.63
N VAL A 778 -24.08 3.72 1.76
CA VAL A 778 -24.73 3.17 0.57
C VAL A 778 -24.62 1.66 0.66
N MET A 779 -25.72 0.96 0.87
CA MET A 779 -25.76 -0.51 1.00
C MET A 779 -24.72 -1.05 2.02
N GLY A 780 -24.61 -0.41 3.19
CA GLY A 780 -23.66 -0.75 4.24
C GLY A 780 -22.25 -0.17 4.07
N ILE A 781 -21.90 0.36 2.90
CA ILE A 781 -20.57 0.88 2.59
C ILE A 781 -20.50 2.38 2.90
N LYS A 782 -19.43 2.83 3.56
CA LYS A 782 -19.16 4.26 3.75
C LYS A 782 -18.91 4.93 2.40
N ALA A 783 -19.61 6.02 2.15
CA ALA A 783 -19.55 6.81 0.93
C ALA A 783 -19.54 8.30 1.28
N ARG A 784 -19.32 9.14 0.29
CA ARG A 784 -19.39 10.61 0.41
C ARG A 784 -20.40 11.15 -0.58
N LEU A 785 -21.25 12.04 -0.13
CA LEU A 785 -22.26 12.70 -0.96
C LEU A 785 -21.99 14.19 -1.01
N PHE A 786 -22.05 14.75 -2.22
CA PHE A 786 -21.90 16.18 -2.49
C PHE A 786 -23.13 16.67 -3.26
N ARG A 787 -23.76 17.73 -2.78
CA ARG A 787 -24.90 18.39 -3.44
C ARG A 787 -24.39 19.46 -4.40
N ILE A 788 -23.75 19.02 -5.48
CA ILE A 788 -23.16 19.85 -6.53
C ILE A 788 -23.59 19.33 -7.91
N SER A 789 -23.50 20.18 -8.94
CA SER A 789 -23.88 19.80 -10.29
C SER A 789 -23.08 20.60 -11.31
N PHE A 790 -22.52 19.90 -12.30
CA PHE A 790 -21.87 20.48 -13.46
C PHE A 790 -22.79 20.55 -14.69
N SER A 791 -23.95 19.87 -14.63
CA SER A 791 -24.96 19.89 -15.70
C SER A 791 -25.89 21.11 -15.66
N GLY A 792 -25.90 21.82 -14.52
CA GLY A 792 -26.85 22.92 -14.30
C GLY A 792 -28.23 22.49 -13.84
N GLU A 793 -28.49 21.19 -13.69
CA GLU A 793 -29.71 20.62 -13.08
C GLU A 793 -29.54 20.37 -11.58
N LEU A 794 -30.65 19.98 -10.89
CA LEU A 794 -30.62 19.33 -9.61
C LEU A 794 -29.62 18.16 -9.70
N GLY A 795 -28.61 18.07 -8.83
CA GLY A 795 -27.59 17.05 -8.98
C GLY A 795 -26.86 16.75 -7.70
N TYR A 796 -26.33 15.55 -7.66
CA TYR A 796 -25.49 15.04 -6.61
C TYR A 796 -24.26 14.38 -7.22
N GLU A 797 -23.16 14.38 -6.50
CA GLU A 797 -22.02 13.51 -6.77
C GLU A 797 -21.85 12.55 -5.62
N LEU A 798 -21.89 11.24 -5.92
CA LEU A 798 -21.78 10.17 -4.94
C LEU A 798 -20.46 9.46 -5.16
N ALA A 799 -19.57 9.50 -4.15
CA ALA A 799 -18.28 8.83 -4.16
C ALA A 799 -18.27 7.63 -3.21
N ILE A 800 -17.79 6.49 -3.71
CA ILE A 800 -17.64 5.23 -2.99
C ILE A 800 -16.20 4.74 -3.14
N PRO A 801 -15.63 3.94 -2.19
CA PRO A 801 -14.32 3.33 -2.42
C PRO A 801 -14.25 2.60 -3.75
N ALA A 802 -13.17 2.78 -4.50
CA ALA A 802 -13.03 2.40 -5.91
C ALA A 802 -13.43 0.95 -6.19
N ARG A 803 -13.11 0.01 -5.28
CA ARG A 803 -13.48 -1.42 -5.38
C ARG A 803 -14.97 -1.69 -5.55
N PHE A 804 -15.84 -0.78 -5.13
CA PHE A 804 -17.29 -0.88 -5.25
C PHE A 804 -17.85 -0.06 -6.42
N GLY A 805 -16.97 0.60 -7.19
CA GLY A 805 -17.37 1.54 -8.23
C GLY A 805 -18.23 0.91 -9.32
N SER A 806 -17.80 -0.22 -9.88
CA SER A 806 -18.57 -0.93 -10.93
C SER A 806 -19.96 -1.37 -10.41
N SER A 807 -20.01 -1.92 -9.20
CA SER A 807 -21.28 -2.36 -8.59
C SER A 807 -22.24 -1.19 -8.37
N LEU A 808 -21.76 -0.08 -7.82
CA LEU A 808 -22.59 1.11 -7.61
C LEU A 808 -23.07 1.72 -8.92
N PHE A 809 -22.19 1.79 -9.93
CA PHE A 809 -22.56 2.30 -11.25
C PHE A 809 -23.73 1.50 -11.87
N ASN A 810 -23.65 0.17 -11.79
CA ASN A 810 -24.69 -0.70 -12.30
C ASN A 810 -26.03 -0.50 -11.58
N VAL A 811 -26.00 -0.30 -10.26
CA VAL A 811 -27.21 0.00 -9.46
C VAL A 811 -27.76 1.37 -9.82
N LEU A 812 -26.92 2.41 -9.87
CA LEU A 812 -27.35 3.77 -10.26
C LEU A 812 -27.94 3.80 -11.66
N LYS A 813 -27.30 3.08 -12.61
CA LYS A 813 -27.82 2.95 -13.98
C LYS A 813 -29.20 2.29 -13.98
N PHE A 814 -29.38 1.18 -13.28
CA PHE A 814 -30.66 0.50 -13.18
C PHE A 814 -31.75 1.42 -12.62
N GLU A 815 -31.46 2.12 -11.52
CA GLU A 815 -32.40 3.06 -10.89
C GLU A 815 -32.73 4.25 -11.80
N ALA A 816 -31.78 4.74 -12.57
CA ALA A 816 -32.00 5.79 -13.56
C ALA A 816 -32.87 5.29 -14.73
N ASP A 817 -32.60 4.10 -15.26
CA ASP A 817 -33.37 3.47 -16.35
C ASP A 817 -34.84 3.28 -15.95
N GLN A 818 -35.11 2.83 -14.70
CA GLN A 818 -36.49 2.69 -14.17
C GLN A 818 -37.26 4.03 -14.12
N ARG A 819 -36.57 5.16 -14.08
CA ARG A 819 -37.15 6.50 -14.03
C ARG A 819 -37.17 7.21 -15.38
N GLY A 820 -36.88 6.46 -16.47
CA GLY A 820 -36.83 6.96 -17.85
C GLY A 820 -35.53 7.77 -18.15
N GLY A 821 -34.56 7.62 -17.31
CA GLY A 821 -33.24 8.21 -17.45
C GLY A 821 -32.21 7.28 -18.12
N GLY A 822 -30.97 7.38 -17.71
CA GLY A 822 -29.89 6.50 -18.18
C GLY A 822 -28.49 7.05 -17.92
N VAL A 823 -27.49 6.47 -18.59
CA VAL A 823 -26.11 6.95 -18.55
C VAL A 823 -25.86 8.01 -19.62
N TYR A 824 -24.90 8.90 -19.37
CA TYR A 824 -24.47 9.90 -20.37
C TYR A 824 -22.96 10.06 -20.36
N GLY A 825 -22.40 10.37 -21.52
CA GLY A 825 -20.96 10.48 -21.75
C GLY A 825 -20.44 11.92 -21.77
N MET A 826 -19.18 12.04 -22.19
CA MET A 826 -18.45 13.32 -22.24
C MET A 826 -19.07 14.33 -23.19
N GLU A 827 -19.61 13.88 -24.34
CA GLU A 827 -20.23 14.79 -25.32
C GLU A 827 -21.48 15.46 -24.73
N ALA A 828 -22.34 14.69 -24.11
CA ALA A 828 -23.52 15.24 -23.44
C ALA A 828 -23.17 16.14 -22.26
N MET A 829 -22.12 15.76 -21.48
CA MET A 829 -21.64 16.61 -20.40
C MET A 829 -21.10 17.94 -20.92
N ASN A 830 -20.41 17.96 -22.06
CA ASN A 830 -19.92 19.18 -22.69
C ASN A 830 -21.08 20.10 -23.14
N VAL A 831 -22.14 19.56 -23.74
CA VAL A 831 -23.34 20.33 -24.08
C VAL A 831 -23.98 20.93 -22.82
N LEU A 832 -24.24 20.09 -21.79
CA LEU A 832 -24.89 20.48 -20.54
C LEU A 832 -24.14 21.63 -19.83
N ARG A 833 -22.80 21.54 -19.73
CA ARG A 833 -21.98 22.58 -19.09
C ARG A 833 -21.98 23.88 -19.90
N MET A 834 -21.94 23.77 -21.24
CA MET A 834 -21.98 24.94 -22.14
C MET A 834 -23.31 25.67 -22.05
N GLU A 835 -24.43 24.95 -22.02
CA GLU A 835 -25.78 25.53 -21.81
C GLU A 835 -25.82 26.35 -20.51
N LYS A 836 -25.05 25.94 -19.48
CA LYS A 836 -24.94 26.63 -18.20
C LYS A 836 -23.82 27.71 -18.14
N GLY A 837 -23.00 27.79 -19.17
CA GLY A 837 -21.86 28.71 -19.22
C GLY A 837 -20.73 28.34 -18.28
N PHE A 838 -20.61 27.07 -17.89
CA PHE A 838 -19.51 26.59 -17.08
C PHE A 838 -18.25 26.39 -17.94
N ILE A 839 -17.12 26.88 -17.43
CA ILE A 839 -15.83 26.84 -18.11
C ILE A 839 -15.13 25.49 -17.92
N THR A 840 -14.22 25.16 -18.84
CA THR A 840 -13.28 24.04 -18.77
C THR A 840 -11.89 24.49 -19.17
N HIS A 841 -10.95 23.56 -19.29
CA HIS A 841 -9.61 23.84 -19.83
C HIS A 841 -9.61 24.48 -21.23
N ALA A 842 -10.72 24.40 -22.00
CA ALA A 842 -10.86 25.09 -23.28
C ALA A 842 -10.94 26.62 -23.10
N GLU A 843 -11.48 27.06 -21.98
CA GLU A 843 -11.57 28.48 -21.59
C GLU A 843 -10.41 28.89 -20.64
N ILE A 844 -9.75 27.93 -19.98
CA ILE A 844 -8.61 28.14 -19.07
C ILE A 844 -7.33 27.60 -19.75
N ASP A 845 -6.93 28.24 -20.84
CA ASP A 845 -5.81 27.79 -21.67
C ASP A 845 -4.43 28.36 -21.24
N GLY A 846 -4.38 29.02 -20.07
CA GLY A 846 -3.17 29.67 -19.52
C GLY A 846 -3.01 31.11 -19.93
N ARG A 847 -3.91 31.68 -20.73
CA ARG A 847 -3.91 33.11 -21.17
C ARG A 847 -5.10 33.87 -20.63
N ALA A 848 -6.07 33.20 -20.05
CA ALA A 848 -7.28 33.80 -19.50
C ALA A 848 -7.09 34.25 -18.05
N THR A 849 -7.60 35.46 -17.72
CA THR A 849 -7.70 35.94 -16.34
C THR A 849 -9.09 35.70 -15.77
N ALA A 850 -9.25 35.85 -14.46
CA ALA A 850 -10.56 35.78 -13.82
C ALA A 850 -11.54 36.83 -14.40
N TYR A 851 -11.04 37.94 -14.87
CA TYR A 851 -11.82 39.01 -15.52
C TYR A 851 -12.27 38.60 -16.91
N ASP A 852 -11.43 37.94 -17.66
CA ASP A 852 -11.71 37.47 -19.03
C ASP A 852 -12.82 36.40 -19.05
N VAL A 853 -12.84 35.48 -18.05
CA VAL A 853 -13.84 34.43 -17.93
C VAL A 853 -15.07 34.84 -17.11
N GLY A 854 -15.21 36.09 -16.71
CA GLY A 854 -16.38 36.58 -15.97
C GLY A 854 -16.43 36.21 -14.49
N LEU A 855 -15.31 35.75 -13.90
CA LEU A 855 -15.20 35.32 -12.50
C LEU A 855 -14.54 36.38 -11.59
N GLN A 856 -14.53 37.62 -11.97
CA GLN A 856 -13.92 38.72 -11.21
C GLN A 856 -14.42 38.84 -9.77
N LYS A 857 -15.67 38.44 -9.48
CA LYS A 857 -16.25 38.46 -8.13
C LYS A 857 -15.59 37.44 -7.18
N MET A 858 -14.82 36.50 -7.72
CA MET A 858 -14.08 35.53 -6.92
C MET A 858 -12.72 36.05 -6.44
N ILE A 859 -12.21 37.15 -7.04
CA ILE A 859 -10.99 37.81 -6.61
C ILE A 859 -11.25 38.50 -5.28
N SER A 860 -10.64 38.04 -4.21
CA SER A 860 -10.79 38.66 -2.88
C SER A 860 -9.94 39.89 -2.75
N GLU A 861 -10.54 41.01 -2.32
CA GLU A 861 -9.83 42.23 -1.96
C GLU A 861 -9.33 42.23 -0.50
N LYS A 862 -9.75 41.25 0.31
CA LYS A 862 -9.57 41.28 1.76
C LYS A 862 -8.44 40.37 2.28
N LYS A 863 -7.78 39.63 1.39
CA LYS A 863 -6.70 38.70 1.74
C LYS A 863 -5.61 38.67 0.69
N ASP A 864 -4.43 38.25 1.07
CA ASP A 864 -3.37 37.91 0.15
C ASP A 864 -3.51 36.46 -0.37
N PHE A 865 -3.12 36.24 -1.62
CA PHE A 865 -3.15 34.94 -2.27
C PHE A 865 -2.21 34.92 -3.49
N ILE A 866 -1.90 33.74 -4.01
CA ILE A 866 -1.03 33.58 -5.18
C ILE A 866 -1.60 34.33 -6.38
N GLY A 867 -0.77 35.18 -7.01
CA GLY A 867 -1.14 35.93 -8.20
C GLY A 867 -1.92 37.23 -7.93
N ASN A 868 -2.29 37.57 -6.69
CA ASN A 868 -3.12 38.71 -6.35
C ASN A 868 -2.60 40.04 -6.96
N LYS A 869 -1.34 40.39 -6.72
CA LYS A 869 -0.73 41.63 -7.22
C LYS A 869 -0.64 41.64 -8.72
N MET A 870 -0.28 40.53 -9.32
CA MET A 870 -0.05 40.43 -10.76
C MET A 870 -1.34 40.42 -11.57
N ALA A 871 -2.45 39.86 -11.01
CA ALA A 871 -3.77 39.93 -11.63
C ALA A 871 -4.31 41.37 -11.79
N GLN A 872 -3.79 42.32 -11.03
CA GLN A 872 -4.20 43.72 -11.03
C GLN A 872 -3.37 44.60 -11.96
N ARG A 873 -2.46 44.03 -12.77
CA ARG A 873 -1.67 44.81 -13.75
C ARG A 873 -2.59 45.50 -14.76
N PRO A 874 -2.28 46.76 -15.15
CA PRO A 874 -3.11 47.51 -16.09
C PRO A 874 -3.42 46.76 -17.39
N GLY A 875 -2.44 46.07 -17.96
CA GLY A 875 -2.63 45.28 -19.19
C GLY A 875 -3.58 44.09 -19.05
N LEU A 876 -3.76 43.50 -17.83
CA LEU A 876 -4.72 42.44 -17.57
C LEU A 876 -6.13 42.96 -17.24
N LEU A 877 -6.23 44.26 -16.91
CA LEU A 877 -7.49 44.93 -16.64
C LEU A 877 -7.99 45.74 -17.84
N ASP A 878 -7.26 45.74 -18.95
CA ASP A 878 -7.61 46.49 -20.16
C ASP A 878 -9.03 46.09 -20.63
N PRO A 879 -9.97 47.04 -20.76
CA PRO A 879 -11.31 46.76 -21.24
C PRO A 879 -11.38 46.19 -22.65
N ASN A 880 -10.33 46.45 -23.47
CA ASN A 880 -10.26 45.91 -24.83
C ASN A 880 -9.82 44.45 -24.91
N ARG A 881 -9.48 43.82 -23.78
CA ARG A 881 -9.19 42.37 -23.75
C ARG A 881 -10.40 41.58 -24.23
N GLU A 882 -10.09 40.42 -24.79
CA GLU A 882 -11.10 39.40 -25.12
C GLU A 882 -11.75 38.88 -23.86
N ARG A 883 -13.08 38.88 -23.80
CA ARG A 883 -13.88 38.40 -22.65
C ARG A 883 -14.89 37.37 -23.11
N LEU A 884 -15.22 36.43 -22.21
CA LEU A 884 -16.14 35.34 -22.47
C LEU A 884 -17.56 35.82 -22.77
N VAL A 885 -18.08 35.37 -23.90
CA VAL A 885 -19.47 35.60 -24.36
C VAL A 885 -20.09 34.26 -24.83
N GLY A 886 -21.37 34.19 -24.89
CA GLY A 886 -22.14 33.20 -25.63
C GLY A 886 -22.34 33.59 -27.09
N LEU A 887 -22.43 32.57 -27.96
CA LEU A 887 -22.82 32.72 -29.36
C LEU A 887 -23.99 31.80 -29.65
N LYS A 888 -24.97 32.27 -30.40
CA LYS A 888 -26.08 31.44 -30.93
C LYS A 888 -26.15 31.54 -32.46
N THR A 889 -26.41 30.40 -33.10
CA THR A 889 -26.66 30.36 -34.55
C THR A 889 -28.13 30.53 -34.82
N ASN A 890 -28.46 30.97 -36.02
CA ASN A 890 -29.85 31.28 -36.39
C ASN A 890 -30.68 30.03 -36.84
N SER A 891 -29.99 28.87 -36.98
CA SER A 891 -30.64 27.68 -37.54
C SER A 891 -29.94 26.42 -37.01
N PRO A 892 -30.71 25.31 -36.81
CA PRO A 892 -30.16 24.01 -36.47
C PRO A 892 -29.15 23.44 -37.47
N GLN A 893 -29.21 23.87 -38.71
CA GLN A 893 -28.29 23.46 -39.79
C GLN A 893 -27.01 24.26 -39.83
N SER A 894 -26.94 25.36 -39.10
CA SER A 894 -25.80 26.29 -39.11
C SER A 894 -24.78 25.84 -38.05
N SER A 895 -23.90 24.88 -38.40
CA SER A 895 -22.87 24.36 -37.49
C SER A 895 -21.73 25.36 -37.29
N VAL A 896 -21.46 25.71 -36.04
CA VAL A 896 -20.28 26.46 -35.61
C VAL A 896 -19.31 25.51 -34.91
N THR A 897 -18.03 25.77 -35.07
CA THR A 897 -16.97 24.90 -34.53
C THR A 897 -15.98 25.67 -33.63
N ALA A 898 -15.49 25.01 -32.59
CA ALA A 898 -14.38 25.54 -31.78
C ALA A 898 -13.13 25.80 -32.65
N GLY A 899 -12.37 26.83 -32.34
CA GLY A 899 -11.21 27.32 -33.13
C GLY A 899 -11.58 28.27 -34.25
N SER A 900 -12.89 28.52 -34.53
CA SER A 900 -13.29 29.55 -35.48
C SER A 900 -12.91 30.95 -34.97
N HIS A 901 -12.42 31.81 -35.86
CA HIS A 901 -12.12 33.21 -35.57
C HIS A 901 -13.34 34.11 -35.78
N LEU A 902 -13.37 35.21 -35.06
CA LEU A 902 -14.52 36.14 -35.05
C LEU A 902 -14.14 37.45 -35.72
N PHE A 903 -15.02 37.93 -36.61
CA PHE A 903 -14.88 39.18 -37.36
C PHE A 903 -16.16 39.97 -37.32
N ASN A 904 -16.11 41.29 -37.35
CA ASN A 904 -17.33 42.07 -37.58
C ASN A 904 -17.94 41.68 -38.93
N ILE A 905 -19.25 41.85 -39.10
CA ILE A 905 -19.99 41.40 -40.29
C ILE A 905 -19.41 41.95 -41.61
N ASP A 906 -19.01 43.21 -41.60
CA ASP A 906 -18.54 43.90 -42.81
C ASP A 906 -17.01 43.81 -43.00
N ASP A 907 -16.30 43.26 -42.06
CA ASP A 907 -14.82 43.18 -42.11
C ASP A 907 -14.39 41.97 -42.97
N GLU A 908 -13.31 42.16 -43.74
CA GLU A 908 -12.62 40.99 -44.35
C GLU A 908 -11.95 40.16 -43.27
N PRO A 909 -11.95 38.83 -43.42
CA PRO A 909 -11.39 37.90 -42.44
C PRO A 909 -9.84 37.90 -42.50
N LEU A 910 -9.22 39.00 -42.17
CA LEU A 910 -7.78 39.22 -42.08
C LEU A 910 -7.33 39.29 -40.62
N ALA A 911 -6.07 38.96 -40.34
CA ALA A 911 -5.54 38.87 -38.97
C ALA A 911 -5.75 40.19 -38.19
N ASP A 912 -5.59 41.36 -38.84
CA ASP A 912 -5.74 42.69 -38.22
C ASP A 912 -7.19 42.98 -37.80
N ASN A 913 -8.16 42.36 -38.44
CA ASN A 913 -9.59 42.55 -38.18
C ASN A 913 -10.13 41.54 -37.15
N ASN A 914 -9.30 40.61 -36.67
CA ASN A 914 -9.70 39.59 -35.76
C ASN A 914 -10.20 40.17 -34.42
N GLN A 915 -11.42 39.80 -34.03
CA GLN A 915 -12.10 40.26 -32.81
C GLN A 915 -12.01 39.23 -31.67
N GLY A 916 -11.65 37.95 -31.98
CA GLY A 916 -11.59 36.90 -30.99
C GLY A 916 -11.75 35.49 -31.59
N HIS A 917 -12.06 34.52 -30.78
CA HIS A 917 -12.16 33.14 -31.21
C HIS A 917 -13.21 32.34 -30.39
N ILE A 918 -13.70 31.27 -30.95
CA ILE A 918 -14.61 30.32 -30.29
C ILE A 918 -13.80 29.26 -29.55
N SER A 919 -13.97 29.16 -28.23
CA SER A 919 -13.28 28.18 -27.39
C SER A 919 -14.00 26.84 -27.37
N SER A 920 -15.33 26.84 -27.31
CA SER A 920 -16.17 25.66 -27.27
C SER A 920 -17.42 25.84 -28.13
N ALA A 921 -17.86 24.77 -28.79
CA ALA A 921 -19.08 24.78 -29.62
C ALA A 921 -19.81 23.44 -29.50
N ALA A 922 -21.14 23.47 -29.50
CA ALA A 922 -21.98 22.26 -29.48
C ALA A 922 -23.39 22.57 -29.97
N PHE A 923 -24.08 21.53 -30.43
CA PHE A 923 -25.54 21.62 -30.69
C PHE A 923 -26.29 21.47 -29.36
N SER A 924 -27.17 22.42 -29.02
CA SER A 924 -28.05 22.34 -27.88
C SER A 924 -29.45 21.84 -28.32
N PRO A 925 -29.91 20.66 -27.88
CA PRO A 925 -31.23 20.18 -28.18
C PRO A 925 -32.31 20.97 -27.44
N ILE A 926 -31.96 21.76 -26.41
CA ILE A 926 -32.91 22.62 -25.68
C ILE A 926 -33.14 23.93 -26.43
N GLU A 927 -32.04 24.55 -26.90
CA GLU A 927 -32.08 25.78 -27.70
C GLU A 927 -32.44 25.52 -29.18
N ASN A 928 -32.35 24.26 -29.60
CA ASN A 928 -32.52 23.80 -30.99
C ASN A 928 -31.61 24.54 -31.99
N CYS A 929 -30.42 24.88 -31.58
CA CYS A 929 -29.41 25.52 -32.42
C CYS A 929 -27.99 25.20 -31.91
N TYR A 930 -27.01 25.53 -32.72
CA TYR A 930 -25.61 25.50 -32.22
C TYR A 930 -25.34 26.69 -31.31
N ILE A 931 -24.69 26.42 -30.18
CA ILE A 931 -24.22 27.39 -29.21
C ILE A 931 -22.69 27.34 -29.12
N GLY A 932 -22.08 28.48 -28.80
CA GLY A 932 -20.64 28.58 -28.59
C GLY A 932 -20.31 29.40 -27.36
N LEU A 933 -19.19 29.04 -26.70
CA LEU A 933 -18.49 29.94 -25.79
C LEU A 933 -17.31 30.52 -26.55
N ALA A 934 -17.12 31.83 -26.48
CA ALA A 934 -16.12 32.52 -27.25
C ALA A 934 -15.46 33.67 -26.43
N PHE A 935 -14.21 33.93 -26.71
CA PHE A 935 -13.51 35.14 -26.26
C PHE A 935 -13.62 36.18 -27.33
N LEU A 936 -14.14 37.36 -26.95
CA LEU A 936 -14.42 38.45 -27.86
C LEU A 936 -13.93 39.80 -27.26
N LYS A 937 -13.22 40.63 -28.05
CA LYS A 937 -12.85 41.99 -27.67
C LYS A 937 -14.10 42.75 -27.24
N ARG A 938 -14.06 43.31 -26.00
CA ARG A 938 -15.16 44.04 -25.41
C ARG A 938 -16.47 43.24 -25.36
N GLY A 939 -16.38 41.89 -25.26
CA GLY A 939 -17.48 41.00 -25.49
C GLY A 939 -18.79 41.30 -24.75
N PRO A 940 -18.80 41.50 -23.40
CA PRO A 940 -20.02 41.82 -22.66
C PRO A 940 -20.74 43.12 -23.09
N GLU A 941 -20.03 44.03 -23.69
CA GLU A 941 -20.59 45.32 -24.20
C GLU A 941 -21.32 45.16 -25.54
N ARG A 942 -21.16 44.00 -26.19
CA ARG A 942 -21.61 43.66 -27.55
C ARG A 942 -22.78 42.69 -27.61
N TRP A 943 -23.41 42.37 -26.48
CA TRP A 943 -24.57 41.48 -26.45
C TRP A 943 -25.71 42.01 -27.35
N GLY A 944 -26.26 41.11 -28.18
CA GLY A 944 -27.30 41.40 -29.18
C GLY A 944 -26.72 41.82 -30.56
N GLU A 945 -25.43 42.04 -30.69
CA GLU A 945 -24.80 42.25 -32.00
C GLU A 945 -24.67 40.92 -32.77
N LYS A 946 -24.50 41.02 -34.08
CA LYS A 946 -24.12 39.92 -34.96
C LYS A 946 -22.65 39.95 -35.21
N ILE A 947 -22.05 38.77 -35.22
CA ILE A 947 -20.62 38.56 -35.47
C ILE A 947 -20.45 37.44 -36.51
N LYS A 948 -19.46 37.56 -37.37
CA LYS A 948 -19.09 36.56 -38.36
C LYS A 948 -18.06 35.60 -37.76
N ALA A 949 -18.39 34.30 -37.72
CA ALA A 949 -17.48 33.22 -37.34
C ALA A 949 -16.89 32.60 -38.62
N VAL A 950 -15.56 32.54 -38.71
CA VAL A 950 -14.84 31.98 -39.86
C VAL A 950 -13.96 30.85 -39.43
N ASN A 951 -14.16 29.65 -40.01
CA ASN A 951 -13.28 28.52 -39.85
C ASN A 951 -12.44 28.35 -41.11
N PHE A 952 -11.18 28.78 -41.05
CA PHE A 952 -10.26 28.68 -42.19
C PHE A 952 -9.86 27.27 -42.58
N VAL A 953 -9.98 26.28 -41.68
CA VAL A 953 -9.66 24.89 -41.96
C VAL A 953 -10.80 24.18 -42.72
N ALA A 954 -12.04 24.49 -42.34
CA ALA A 954 -13.24 23.93 -42.99
C ALA A 954 -13.79 24.81 -44.11
N ASP A 955 -13.15 26.00 -44.38
CA ASP A 955 -13.59 27.00 -45.34
C ASP A 955 -15.09 27.38 -45.19
N THR A 956 -15.48 27.69 -43.94
CA THR A 956 -16.87 28.05 -43.61
C THR A 956 -17.00 29.38 -42.96
N GLU A 957 -17.99 30.19 -43.35
CA GLU A 957 -18.37 31.44 -42.73
C GLU A 957 -19.82 31.38 -42.25
N LEU A 958 -20.07 31.89 -41.04
CA LEU A 958 -21.36 31.88 -40.42
C LEU A 958 -21.63 33.06 -39.53
N ASN A 959 -22.83 33.65 -39.62
CA ASN A 959 -23.24 34.73 -38.73
C ASN A 959 -23.86 34.21 -37.46
N CYS A 960 -23.35 34.63 -36.31
CA CYS A 960 -23.83 34.30 -34.97
C CYS A 960 -24.33 35.53 -34.23
N GLU A 961 -25.23 35.38 -33.30
CA GLU A 961 -25.66 36.41 -32.36
C GLU A 961 -24.83 36.31 -31.09
N ILE A 962 -24.32 37.43 -30.60
CA ILE A 962 -23.58 37.57 -29.35
C ILE A 962 -24.59 37.66 -28.19
N CYS A 963 -24.45 36.81 -27.19
CA CYS A 963 -25.33 36.81 -26.03
C CYS A 963 -24.54 36.53 -24.71
N PRO A 964 -25.21 36.65 -23.55
CA PRO A 964 -24.59 36.16 -22.31
C PRO A 964 -24.19 34.70 -22.40
N PRO A 965 -23.10 34.27 -21.73
CA PRO A 965 -22.58 32.90 -21.87
C PRO A 965 -23.44 31.82 -21.17
N VAL A 966 -24.59 32.19 -20.56
CA VAL A 966 -25.51 31.28 -19.88
C VAL A 966 -26.78 31.18 -20.71
N PHE A 967 -27.01 30.04 -21.37
CA PHE A 967 -28.14 29.79 -22.26
C PHE A 967 -29.32 29.17 -21.52
N TYR A 968 -29.04 28.35 -20.50
CA TYR A 968 -30.02 27.58 -19.76
C TYR A 968 -30.09 27.98 -18.28
N ASP A 969 -31.31 28.24 -17.74
CA ASP A 969 -31.56 28.62 -16.34
C ASP A 969 -30.58 29.69 -15.80
N PRO A 970 -30.52 30.90 -16.41
CA PRO A 970 -29.59 31.95 -16.01
C PRO A 970 -29.75 32.39 -14.54
N GLY A 971 -30.91 32.24 -13.95
CA GLY A 971 -31.17 32.52 -12.55
C GLY A 971 -30.71 31.43 -11.58
N GLY A 972 -30.27 30.27 -12.07
CA GLY A 972 -29.80 29.16 -11.24
C GLY A 972 -30.87 28.57 -10.32
N LYS A 973 -32.13 28.58 -10.71
CA LYS A 973 -33.25 28.03 -9.91
C LYS A 973 -33.21 26.51 -9.88
N LYS A 974 -32.93 25.85 -11.01
CA LYS A 974 -32.94 24.39 -11.13
C LYS A 974 -31.73 23.75 -10.40
N ILE A 975 -30.55 24.33 -10.50
CA ILE A 975 -29.37 23.80 -9.80
C ILE A 975 -29.49 23.91 -8.27
N ARG A 976 -30.29 24.85 -7.79
CA ARG A 976 -30.55 25.08 -6.36
C ARG A 976 -31.87 24.47 -5.84
N ALA A 977 -32.68 23.90 -6.74
CA ALA A 977 -33.94 23.29 -6.41
C ALA A 977 -33.87 22.23 -5.34
#